data_999ecc8d0ce775fe291fd06f25230b0b
#
_entry.id   999ecc8d0ce775fe291fd06f25230b0b
#
_cell.length_a   1.000
_cell.length_b   1.000
_cell.length_c   1.000
_cell.angle_alpha   90.00
_cell.angle_beta   90.00
_cell.angle_gamma   90.00
#
_symmetry.space_group_name_H-M   'P 1'
#
loop_
_entity.id
_entity.type
_entity.pdbx_description
1 polymer ?
#
loop_
_entity_poly.entity_id
_entity_poly.type
_entity_poly.pdbx_seq_one_letter_code
_entity_poly.pdbx_strand_id
1 'polypeptide(L)'
;MTKTEFDPSKAYAPQEETAFFDDGREIELLHFVYSHPKLDSIRESPERVLDTIDEYARTKRYLMNVGEDKGRIVCGLIAEVKPKTMVELGGYVGYSSILFGAAVRAAGGGRYYSLEMNPEFAAVIMALVDLAGLSDVVRVIVGPSDASIARLYAAGALTHIDLLFLDHYKPAYTTDLKLCEELKLVTPGSVLAADNVIKPGNPPYLEYVRRSVEEKRTHLGESTNGGGLPGKTVDQYANKTGFGPMKLGHRRGNPNLVYESQLVESFEPTGVPTIVRHPPPRPCNQAVDSFLYGHIRKNILLIILSLIFLPITAAATIASLIVNYVSKPPKRTKCEGAPAPKTILVTGVSMTKGLAIARLLAKETPHRIIGADTEPIPFTSPGRHSLSIAKFYRLESPGPDDPKPYSDSLLGIMRKEHVHLWISCSSVVGAVEDGDVMGMAQREFGRDRFKAVQFDSETVKKLHGKDTFIEHIKRLELPTPDSQRCTSVAEAETFLNRGKEEGKMFIMKPIGVNDKARGKMMTLLPLHGGPTATSSYLATLDISESTPFLLQEHITGEEYCTHSLVVRGQVKAFVACPSSDMLMHYRALPPDSPLSAKMLEFTKRVAEQGGENFTGHLSFDFLVQGQGEEAKLFPVECNPRAHTAVVLFQNTPEMANAYLSSFDHDLDGRIRQYTSPGDIVIPATPRYNTYWIGHDLVTLFIIPVVAWLWGEGNIEQTKQSLWIFWHHLLYWRDGIWVSWDPTPFFVLYHVYWPARFVYCLMKGHIWSRINVSTTKMFES
;
A
#
# COMPACT_ATOMS: atom_id res chain seq x y z
N MET A 1 17.79 -20.49 -34.63
CA MET A 1 18.74 -20.15 -33.55
C MET A 1 18.62 -21.17 -32.44
N THR A 2 19.72 -21.83 -32.07
CA THR A 2 19.79 -22.85 -31.00
C THR A 2 19.37 -22.23 -29.68
N LYS A 3 18.50 -22.93 -28.93
CA LYS A 3 18.15 -22.56 -27.56
C LYS A 3 19.43 -22.47 -26.73
N THR A 4 19.78 -21.25 -26.27
CA THR A 4 20.78 -21.08 -25.23
C THR A 4 20.09 -21.40 -23.89
N GLU A 5 20.59 -22.38 -23.14
CA GLU A 5 20.26 -22.56 -21.73
C GLU A 5 20.98 -21.47 -20.93
N PHE A 6 20.31 -20.88 -19.95
CA PHE A 6 20.94 -19.92 -19.03
C PHE A 6 21.99 -20.63 -18.18
N ASP A 7 23.15 -19.98 -18.03
CA ASP A 7 24.22 -20.49 -17.15
C ASP A 7 23.98 -20.00 -15.70
N PRO A 8 23.56 -20.88 -14.77
CA PRO A 8 23.28 -20.48 -13.40
C PRO A 8 24.49 -19.91 -12.63
N SER A 9 25.72 -20.21 -13.07
CA SER A 9 26.93 -19.67 -12.44
C SER A 9 27.12 -18.16 -12.68
N LYS A 10 26.44 -17.61 -13.70
CA LYS A 10 26.43 -16.20 -14.07
C LYS A 10 25.26 -15.42 -13.50
N ALA A 11 24.37 -16.06 -12.75
CA ALA A 11 23.20 -15.40 -12.17
C ALA A 11 23.59 -14.26 -11.22
N TYR A 12 22.93 -13.12 -11.38
CA TYR A 12 23.03 -12.01 -10.43
C TYR A 12 22.42 -12.38 -9.10
N ALA A 13 22.81 -11.67 -8.04
CA ALA A 13 22.16 -11.76 -6.75
C ALA A 13 20.64 -11.62 -6.89
N PRO A 14 19.83 -12.37 -6.11
CA PRO A 14 18.37 -12.25 -6.18
C PRO A 14 17.94 -10.83 -5.84
N GLN A 15 16.90 -10.36 -6.52
CA GLN A 15 16.26 -9.11 -6.17
C GLN A 15 15.41 -9.32 -4.90
N GLU A 16 15.98 -9.04 -3.73
CA GLU A 16 15.33 -9.27 -2.43
C GLU A 16 14.45 -8.08 -1.98
N GLU A 17 14.63 -6.91 -2.58
CA GLU A 17 14.03 -5.65 -2.14
C GLU A 17 12.99 -5.14 -3.12
N THR A 18 11.97 -4.42 -2.61
CA THR A 18 11.03 -3.67 -3.43
C THR A 18 11.67 -2.43 -4.07
N ALA A 19 12.70 -1.85 -3.44
CA ALA A 19 13.57 -0.81 -3.98
C ALA A 19 14.90 -1.44 -4.42
N PHE A 20 15.15 -1.52 -5.72
CA PHE A 20 16.30 -2.20 -6.31
C PHE A 20 17.10 -1.32 -7.29
N PHE A 21 16.91 0.00 -7.25
CA PHE A 21 17.70 1.02 -7.90
C PHE A 21 17.42 2.39 -7.24
N ASP A 22 18.28 3.38 -7.46
CA ASP A 22 18.20 4.72 -6.89
C ASP A 22 18.22 4.69 -5.33
N ASP A 23 19.06 3.82 -4.80
CA ASP A 23 19.26 3.58 -3.36
C ASP A 23 20.74 3.60 -2.95
N GLY A 24 21.58 4.22 -3.81
CA GLY A 24 23.01 4.37 -3.63
C GLY A 24 23.87 3.22 -4.15
N ARG A 25 23.25 2.11 -4.61
CA ARG A 25 24.00 0.96 -5.20
C ARG A 25 24.76 1.35 -6.45
N GLU A 26 24.30 2.34 -7.18
CA GLU A 26 24.92 2.83 -8.39
C GLU A 26 26.24 3.55 -8.10
N ILE A 27 26.30 4.33 -7.04
CA ILE A 27 27.52 4.97 -6.55
C ILE A 27 28.43 3.94 -5.88
N GLU A 28 27.86 2.98 -5.14
CA GLU A 28 28.62 1.87 -4.56
C GLU A 28 29.31 1.03 -5.65
N LEU A 29 28.62 0.77 -6.79
CA LEU A 29 29.21 0.15 -7.97
C LEU A 29 30.39 0.95 -8.47
N LEU A 30 30.26 2.28 -8.62
CA LEU A 30 31.35 3.12 -9.11
C LEU A 30 32.56 3.03 -8.18
N HIS A 31 32.35 3.10 -6.87
CA HIS A 31 33.43 2.88 -5.87
C HIS A 31 34.05 1.49 -5.97
N PHE A 32 33.24 0.45 -6.15
CA PHE A 32 33.71 -0.92 -6.31
C PHE A 32 34.63 -1.07 -7.52
N VAL A 33 34.24 -0.53 -8.68
CA VAL A 33 35.02 -0.59 -9.92
C VAL A 33 36.34 0.19 -9.77
N TYR A 34 36.30 1.44 -9.28
CA TYR A 34 37.49 2.28 -9.14
C TYR A 34 38.43 1.88 -7.99
N SER A 35 37.94 1.09 -7.03
CA SER A 35 38.75 0.52 -5.96
C SER A 35 39.19 -0.93 -6.24
N HIS A 36 38.89 -1.45 -7.43
CA HIS A 36 39.17 -2.83 -7.76
C HIS A 36 40.71 -3.07 -7.84
N PRO A 37 41.24 -4.15 -7.23
CA PRO A 37 42.70 -4.43 -7.19
C PRO A 37 43.34 -4.52 -8.57
N LYS A 38 42.57 -4.83 -9.61
CA LYS A 38 43.02 -4.95 -11.02
C LYS A 38 42.67 -3.73 -11.89
N LEU A 39 42.45 -2.55 -11.30
CA LEU A 39 41.96 -1.38 -11.99
C LEU A 39 42.77 -1.03 -13.23
N ASP A 40 44.13 -1.10 -13.17
CA ASP A 40 44.98 -0.81 -14.29
C ASP A 40 44.76 -1.75 -15.49
N SER A 41 44.34 -2.98 -15.25
CA SER A 41 44.00 -3.92 -16.31
C SER A 41 42.58 -3.74 -16.84
N ILE A 42 41.67 -3.11 -16.05
CA ILE A 42 40.28 -2.85 -16.43
C ILE A 42 40.20 -1.63 -17.38
N ARG A 43 41.11 -0.65 -17.22
CA ARG A 43 41.16 0.54 -18.05
C ARG A 43 41.26 0.21 -19.56
N GLU A 44 40.53 0.98 -20.37
CA GLU A 44 40.49 0.87 -21.84
C GLU A 44 40.01 -0.51 -22.36
N SER A 45 39.38 -1.32 -21.47
CA SER A 45 38.83 -2.61 -21.84
C SER A 45 37.34 -2.69 -21.52
N PRO A 46 36.46 -2.48 -22.51
CA PRO A 46 35.01 -2.62 -22.32
C PRO A 46 34.60 -3.95 -21.68
N GLU A 47 35.21 -5.06 -22.14
CA GLU A 47 34.94 -6.40 -21.66
C GLU A 47 35.24 -6.53 -20.16
N ARG A 48 36.39 -6.06 -19.68
CA ARG A 48 36.78 -6.15 -18.28
C ARG A 48 35.97 -5.20 -17.38
N VAL A 49 35.54 -4.04 -17.91
CA VAL A 49 34.61 -3.16 -17.19
C VAL A 49 33.26 -3.87 -16.99
N LEU A 50 32.72 -4.52 -18.02
CA LEU A 50 31.49 -5.31 -17.94
C LEU A 50 31.63 -6.49 -16.96
N ASP A 51 32.73 -7.24 -17.02
CA ASP A 51 33.00 -8.34 -16.08
C ASP A 51 33.00 -7.86 -14.63
N THR A 52 33.55 -6.65 -14.37
CA THR A 52 33.59 -6.07 -13.02
C THR A 52 32.23 -5.59 -12.56
N ILE A 53 31.41 -5.05 -13.46
CA ILE A 53 30.00 -4.72 -13.16
C ILE A 53 29.21 -6.00 -12.82
N ASP A 54 29.43 -7.06 -13.60
CA ASP A 54 28.84 -8.38 -13.37
C ASP A 54 29.29 -8.98 -12.05
N GLU A 55 30.58 -8.84 -11.68
CA GLU A 55 31.11 -9.29 -10.39
C GLU A 55 30.40 -8.61 -9.23
N TYR A 56 30.22 -7.28 -9.30
CA TYR A 56 29.45 -6.53 -8.30
C TYR A 56 28.00 -7.05 -8.21
N ALA A 57 27.34 -7.21 -9.35
CA ALA A 57 25.93 -7.63 -9.40
C ALA A 57 25.72 -9.06 -8.89
N ARG A 58 26.74 -9.94 -9.01
CA ARG A 58 26.71 -11.31 -8.45
C ARG A 58 27.07 -11.36 -6.99
N THR A 59 28.04 -10.55 -6.53
CA THR A 59 28.65 -10.71 -5.21
C THR A 59 28.20 -9.70 -4.17
N LYS A 60 27.62 -8.57 -4.59
CA LYS A 60 27.21 -7.47 -3.72
C LYS A 60 25.71 -7.24 -3.76
N ARG A 61 25.21 -6.57 -4.78
CA ARG A 61 23.80 -6.16 -4.88
C ARG A 61 23.31 -6.31 -6.31
N TYR A 62 22.06 -6.74 -6.47
CA TYR A 62 21.38 -6.82 -7.75
C TYR A 62 21.44 -5.48 -8.51
N LEU A 63 21.71 -5.54 -9.82
CA LEU A 63 21.61 -4.43 -10.77
C LEU A 63 20.64 -4.78 -11.89
N MET A 64 19.80 -3.83 -12.29
CA MET A 64 18.83 -4.05 -13.37
C MET A 64 19.44 -3.86 -14.77
N ASN A 65 20.58 -4.49 -15.02
CA ASN A 65 21.25 -4.45 -16.31
C ASN A 65 20.54 -5.32 -17.35
N VAL A 66 20.78 -5.04 -18.63
CA VAL A 66 20.31 -5.88 -19.74
C VAL A 66 20.88 -7.31 -19.66
N GLY A 67 22.08 -7.46 -19.10
CA GLY A 67 22.79 -8.73 -18.93
C GLY A 67 23.34 -9.33 -20.21
N GLU A 68 24.06 -10.44 -20.07
CA GLU A 68 24.78 -11.08 -21.17
C GLU A 68 23.85 -11.67 -22.25
N ASP A 69 22.76 -12.33 -21.86
CA ASP A 69 21.89 -13.04 -22.80
C ASP A 69 21.11 -12.09 -23.71
N LYS A 70 20.44 -11.08 -23.16
CA LYS A 70 19.77 -10.04 -23.94
C LYS A 70 20.80 -9.17 -24.69
N GLY A 71 21.91 -8.86 -24.02
CA GLY A 71 23.02 -8.11 -24.63
C GLY A 71 23.55 -8.76 -25.89
N ARG A 72 23.70 -10.10 -25.90
CA ARG A 72 24.14 -10.87 -27.06
C ARG A 72 23.16 -10.76 -28.24
N ILE A 73 21.84 -10.73 -27.98
CA ILE A 73 20.82 -10.56 -29.02
C ILE A 73 20.95 -9.18 -29.68
N VAL A 74 21.08 -8.12 -28.89
CA VAL A 74 21.21 -6.76 -29.40
C VAL A 74 22.56 -6.56 -30.11
N CYS A 75 23.64 -7.14 -29.58
CA CYS A 75 24.96 -7.14 -30.29
C CYS A 75 24.88 -7.87 -31.63
N GLY A 76 24.10 -8.95 -31.74
CA GLY A 76 23.82 -9.62 -33.03
C GLY A 76 23.10 -8.71 -34.00
N LEU A 77 22.10 -7.97 -33.54
CA LEU A 77 21.43 -6.95 -34.37
C LEU A 77 22.38 -5.83 -34.81
N ILE A 78 23.24 -5.34 -33.91
CA ILE A 78 24.25 -4.32 -34.26
C ILE A 78 25.21 -4.81 -35.34
N ALA A 79 25.65 -6.08 -35.25
CA ALA A 79 26.53 -6.69 -36.27
C ALA A 79 25.83 -6.86 -37.61
N GLU A 80 24.54 -7.10 -37.65
CA GLU A 80 23.71 -7.23 -38.85
C GLU A 80 23.41 -5.85 -39.47
N VAL A 81 22.89 -4.91 -38.68
CA VAL A 81 22.43 -3.58 -39.10
C VAL A 81 23.62 -2.66 -39.41
N LYS A 82 24.73 -2.82 -38.68
CA LYS A 82 25.92 -1.94 -38.75
C LYS A 82 25.55 -0.47 -38.64
N PRO A 83 24.89 -0.06 -37.54
CA PRO A 83 24.35 1.27 -37.39
C PRO A 83 25.45 2.32 -37.39
N LYS A 84 25.30 3.39 -38.17
CA LYS A 84 26.14 4.58 -38.10
C LYS A 84 25.80 5.41 -36.88
N THR A 85 24.51 5.47 -36.56
CA THR A 85 23.95 6.13 -35.37
C THR A 85 23.00 5.20 -34.62
N MET A 86 23.36 4.89 -33.41
CA MET A 86 22.49 4.19 -32.48
C MET A 86 22.02 5.12 -31.35
N VAL A 87 20.79 5.00 -30.93
CA VAL A 87 20.23 5.73 -29.77
C VAL A 87 19.69 4.73 -28.77
N GLU A 88 20.05 4.89 -27.52
CA GLU A 88 19.55 4.16 -26.37
C GLU A 88 18.70 5.09 -25.50
N LEU A 89 17.53 4.66 -25.10
CA LEU A 89 16.68 5.33 -24.15
C LEU A 89 16.71 4.56 -22.82
N GLY A 90 17.36 5.15 -21.80
CA GLY A 90 17.62 4.53 -20.50
C GLY A 90 18.97 3.80 -20.45
N GLY A 91 19.95 4.37 -19.78
CA GLY A 91 21.31 3.82 -19.68
C GLY A 91 21.63 3.20 -18.32
N TYR A 92 20.87 3.55 -17.26
CA TYR A 92 21.03 3.12 -15.86
C TYR A 92 22.46 3.31 -15.35
N VAL A 93 23.24 2.24 -15.18
CA VAL A 93 24.66 2.30 -14.77
C VAL A 93 25.65 2.13 -15.94
N GLY A 94 25.16 2.09 -17.19
CA GLY A 94 25.99 2.08 -18.40
C GLY A 94 26.40 0.69 -18.88
N TYR A 95 25.86 -0.40 -18.36
CA TYR A 95 26.17 -1.75 -18.83
C TYR A 95 25.87 -1.90 -20.33
N SER A 96 24.65 -1.59 -20.75
CA SER A 96 24.24 -1.57 -22.17
C SER A 96 25.00 -0.55 -22.99
N SER A 97 25.23 0.66 -22.44
CA SER A 97 26.00 1.73 -23.14
C SER A 97 27.42 1.30 -23.47
N ILE A 98 28.10 0.55 -22.56
CA ILE A 98 29.44 0.01 -22.79
C ILE A 98 29.39 -1.15 -23.77
N LEU A 99 28.50 -2.12 -23.55
CA LEU A 99 28.39 -3.32 -24.39
C LEU A 99 28.05 -2.99 -25.84
N PHE A 100 27.00 -2.19 -26.01
CA PHE A 100 26.53 -1.81 -27.36
C PHE A 100 27.42 -0.74 -28.00
N GLY A 101 27.97 0.18 -27.21
CA GLY A 101 28.96 1.16 -27.73
C GLY A 101 30.20 0.48 -28.29
N ALA A 102 30.72 -0.55 -27.61
CA ALA A 102 31.83 -1.37 -28.13
C ALA A 102 31.44 -2.11 -29.42
N ALA A 103 30.21 -2.69 -29.46
CA ALA A 103 29.71 -3.38 -30.65
C ALA A 103 29.50 -2.43 -31.84
N VAL A 104 28.97 -1.23 -31.62
CA VAL A 104 28.79 -0.19 -32.65
C VAL A 104 30.14 0.22 -33.20
N ARG A 105 31.16 0.47 -32.35
CA ARG A 105 32.53 0.78 -32.78
C ARG A 105 33.13 -0.34 -33.63
N ALA A 106 32.97 -1.59 -33.19
CA ALA A 106 33.45 -2.76 -33.91
C ALA A 106 32.75 -2.95 -35.27
N ALA A 107 31.48 -2.56 -35.40
CA ALA A 107 30.71 -2.59 -36.64
C ALA A 107 31.02 -1.43 -37.58
N GLY A 108 31.90 -0.50 -37.21
CA GLY A 108 32.28 0.69 -37.99
C GLY A 108 31.34 1.89 -37.82
N GLY A 109 30.47 1.87 -36.81
CA GLY A 109 29.64 3.00 -36.43
C GLY A 109 30.42 4.02 -35.59
N GLY A 110 30.04 5.30 -35.68
CA GLY A 110 30.74 6.39 -34.99
C GLY A 110 29.92 7.18 -33.99
N ARG A 111 28.63 6.86 -33.81
CA ARG A 111 27.76 7.63 -32.92
C ARG A 111 26.83 6.73 -32.14
N TYR A 112 26.96 6.78 -30.81
CA TYR A 112 26.07 6.16 -29.89
C TYR A 112 25.60 7.21 -28.88
N TYR A 113 24.29 7.45 -28.78
CA TYR A 113 23.69 8.36 -27.80
C TYR A 113 22.96 7.55 -26.74
N SER A 114 23.41 7.60 -25.47
CA SER A 114 22.72 7.07 -24.33
C SER A 114 21.97 8.19 -23.62
N LEU A 115 20.65 8.16 -23.62
CA LEU A 115 19.79 9.16 -23.02
C LEU A 115 19.36 8.68 -21.63
N GLU A 116 19.83 9.37 -20.60
CA GLU A 116 19.54 9.02 -19.20
C GLU A 116 18.92 10.22 -18.48
N MET A 117 17.79 9.98 -17.82
CA MET A 117 17.05 11.04 -17.14
C MET A 117 17.68 11.39 -15.80
N ASN A 118 18.21 10.41 -15.07
CA ASN A 118 18.81 10.61 -13.76
C ASN A 118 20.26 11.12 -13.90
N PRO A 119 20.58 12.35 -13.41
CA PRO A 119 21.94 12.91 -13.55
C PRO A 119 23.01 12.09 -12.81
N GLU A 120 22.66 11.43 -11.69
CA GLU A 120 23.59 10.59 -10.93
C GLU A 120 23.93 9.33 -11.74
N PHE A 121 22.92 8.67 -12.31
CA PHE A 121 23.15 7.52 -13.19
C PHE A 121 23.96 7.94 -14.43
N ALA A 122 23.62 9.07 -15.03
CA ALA A 122 24.37 9.61 -16.15
C ALA A 122 25.86 9.86 -15.80
N ALA A 123 26.16 10.33 -14.58
CA ALA A 123 27.53 10.51 -14.12
C ALA A 123 28.25 9.15 -13.96
N VAL A 124 27.57 8.13 -13.45
CA VAL A 124 28.10 6.76 -13.37
C VAL A 124 28.38 6.21 -14.77
N ILE A 125 27.44 6.37 -15.72
CA ILE A 125 27.63 5.95 -17.12
C ILE A 125 28.85 6.63 -17.71
N MET A 126 28.96 7.98 -17.59
CA MET A 126 30.08 8.73 -18.15
C MET A 126 31.43 8.24 -17.61
N ALA A 127 31.52 8.02 -16.28
CA ALA A 127 32.75 7.55 -15.65
C ALA A 127 33.13 6.14 -16.11
N LEU A 128 32.16 5.21 -16.23
CA LEU A 128 32.43 3.84 -16.67
C LEU A 128 32.69 3.74 -18.19
N VAL A 129 32.03 4.55 -19.01
CA VAL A 129 32.30 4.66 -20.46
C VAL A 129 33.70 5.21 -20.70
N ASP A 130 34.13 6.21 -19.92
CA ASP A 130 35.50 6.76 -20.01
C ASP A 130 36.53 5.69 -19.59
N LEU A 131 36.29 4.99 -18.46
CA LEU A 131 37.13 3.88 -18.00
C LEU A 131 37.25 2.78 -19.07
N ALA A 132 36.15 2.50 -19.80
CA ALA A 132 36.13 1.51 -20.88
C ALA A 132 36.78 1.99 -22.18
N GLY A 133 37.23 3.24 -22.26
CA GLY A 133 37.83 3.83 -23.47
C GLY A 133 36.86 3.99 -24.64
N LEU A 134 35.59 4.34 -24.37
CA LEU A 134 34.51 4.45 -25.34
C LEU A 134 33.98 5.89 -25.52
N SER A 135 34.61 6.89 -24.89
CA SER A 135 34.19 8.30 -24.95
C SER A 135 34.22 8.92 -26.33
N ASP A 136 34.92 8.29 -27.29
CA ASP A 136 34.96 8.68 -28.70
C ASP A 136 33.66 8.33 -29.45
N VAL A 137 32.95 7.26 -29.05
CA VAL A 137 31.75 6.75 -29.72
C VAL A 137 30.51 7.02 -28.90
N VAL A 138 30.53 6.80 -27.58
CA VAL A 138 29.41 6.92 -26.69
C VAL A 138 29.28 8.32 -26.12
N ARG A 139 28.10 8.94 -26.28
CA ARG A 139 27.74 10.23 -25.70
C ARG A 139 26.53 10.08 -24.80
N VAL A 140 26.69 10.39 -23.53
CA VAL A 140 25.61 10.39 -22.55
C VAL A 140 24.91 11.75 -22.59
N ILE A 141 23.57 11.72 -22.70
CA ILE A 141 22.72 12.92 -22.78
C ILE A 141 21.81 12.91 -21.57
N VAL A 142 21.97 13.88 -20.69
CA VAL A 142 21.20 13.98 -19.45
C VAL A 142 19.87 14.69 -19.69
N GLY A 143 18.78 14.10 -19.18
CA GLY A 143 17.43 14.66 -19.20
C GLY A 143 16.37 13.72 -19.77
N PRO A 144 15.08 14.12 -19.70
CA PRO A 144 13.97 13.34 -20.26
C PRO A 144 14.21 12.99 -21.74
N SER A 145 13.83 11.77 -22.12
CA SER A 145 14.09 11.22 -23.47
C SER A 145 13.52 12.09 -24.58
N ASP A 146 12.26 12.50 -24.47
CA ASP A 146 11.57 13.36 -25.45
C ASP A 146 12.25 14.72 -25.63
N ALA A 147 12.60 15.39 -24.53
CA ALA A 147 13.28 16.67 -24.54
C ALA A 147 14.71 16.53 -25.10
N SER A 148 15.41 15.44 -24.79
CA SER A 148 16.77 15.14 -25.27
C SER A 148 16.78 14.83 -26.76
N ILE A 149 15.84 14.04 -27.26
CA ILE A 149 15.65 13.79 -28.72
C ILE A 149 15.38 15.08 -29.44
N ALA A 150 14.43 15.91 -28.97
CA ALA A 150 14.09 17.17 -29.60
C ALA A 150 15.30 18.15 -29.63
N ARG A 151 16.08 18.21 -28.55
CA ARG A 151 17.28 19.04 -28.44
C ARG A 151 18.37 18.59 -29.39
N LEU A 152 18.65 17.29 -29.48
CA LEU A 152 19.64 16.73 -30.39
C LEU A 152 19.23 16.95 -31.86
N TYR A 153 17.96 16.81 -32.18
CA TYR A 153 17.41 17.10 -33.51
C TYR A 153 17.54 18.59 -33.86
N ALA A 154 17.11 19.48 -32.98
CA ALA A 154 17.19 20.93 -33.18
C ALA A 154 18.65 21.43 -33.37
N ALA A 155 19.60 20.80 -32.67
CA ALA A 155 21.02 21.08 -32.81
C ALA A 155 21.66 20.47 -34.08
N GLY A 156 20.92 19.69 -34.88
CA GLY A 156 21.44 18.97 -36.04
C GLY A 156 22.41 17.83 -35.68
N ALA A 157 22.52 17.49 -34.39
CA ALA A 157 23.41 16.42 -33.91
C ALA A 157 22.81 15.02 -34.14
N LEU A 158 21.49 14.92 -34.18
CA LEU A 158 20.75 13.69 -34.49
C LEU A 158 19.84 13.95 -35.70
N THR A 159 20.16 13.34 -36.83
CA THR A 159 19.43 13.50 -38.11
C THR A 159 18.76 12.20 -38.57
N HIS A 160 19.23 11.06 -38.09
CA HIS A 160 18.69 9.73 -38.38
C HIS A 160 19.09 8.73 -37.31
N ILE A 161 18.28 7.73 -37.09
CA ILE A 161 18.51 6.62 -36.17
C ILE A 161 18.48 5.31 -36.96
N ASP A 162 19.61 4.64 -37.08
CA ASP A 162 19.70 3.34 -37.71
C ASP A 162 19.19 2.22 -36.78
N LEU A 163 19.52 2.30 -35.48
CA LEU A 163 19.06 1.40 -34.46
C LEU A 163 18.64 2.16 -33.20
N LEU A 164 17.41 1.96 -32.75
CA LEU A 164 16.85 2.53 -31.53
C LEU A 164 16.64 1.41 -30.49
N PHE A 165 17.30 1.53 -29.33
CA PHE A 165 17.09 0.64 -28.19
C PHE A 165 16.23 1.34 -27.13
N LEU A 166 15.10 0.72 -26.75
CA LEU A 166 14.15 1.26 -25.78
C LEU A 166 14.19 0.39 -24.51
N ASP A 167 14.75 0.95 -23.44
CA ASP A 167 14.80 0.32 -22.11
C ASP A 167 14.68 1.34 -20.98
N HIS A 168 13.84 2.34 -21.16
CA HIS A 168 13.57 3.41 -20.19
C HIS A 168 12.18 3.29 -19.59
N TYR A 169 11.59 4.39 -19.15
CA TYR A 169 10.24 4.49 -18.57
C TYR A 169 9.18 3.92 -19.51
N LYS A 170 8.63 2.74 -19.20
CA LYS A 170 7.75 1.97 -20.10
C LYS A 170 6.56 2.77 -20.67
N PRO A 171 5.87 3.68 -19.91
CA PRO A 171 4.81 4.51 -20.50
C PRO A 171 5.26 5.42 -21.63
N ALA A 172 6.54 5.82 -21.67
CA ALA A 172 7.08 6.73 -22.69
C ALA A 172 7.46 6.05 -24.02
N TYR A 173 7.58 4.72 -24.07
CA TYR A 173 8.00 4.00 -25.29
C TYR A 173 7.23 4.42 -26.53
N THR A 174 5.90 4.42 -26.46
CA THR A 174 5.03 4.76 -27.61
C THR A 174 5.14 6.24 -27.98
N THR A 175 5.18 7.15 -26.99
CA THR A 175 5.25 8.60 -27.23
C THR A 175 6.61 9.01 -27.81
N ASP A 176 7.70 8.41 -27.31
CA ASP A 176 9.05 8.71 -27.79
C ASP A 176 9.29 8.13 -29.17
N LEU A 177 8.77 6.93 -29.47
CA LEU A 177 8.79 6.39 -30.83
C LEU A 177 8.02 7.30 -31.79
N LYS A 178 6.80 7.73 -31.43
CA LYS A 178 6.00 8.66 -32.23
C LYS A 178 6.74 10.00 -32.46
N LEU A 179 7.44 10.51 -31.45
CA LEU A 179 8.29 11.70 -31.61
C LEU A 179 9.39 11.47 -32.64
N CYS A 180 10.09 10.34 -32.57
CA CYS A 180 11.12 9.99 -33.56
C CYS A 180 10.55 9.87 -34.98
N GLU A 181 9.32 9.35 -35.12
CA GLU A 181 8.62 9.27 -36.41
C GLU A 181 8.24 10.67 -36.96
N GLU A 182 7.68 11.56 -36.09
CA GLU A 182 7.31 12.93 -36.42
C GLU A 182 8.55 13.76 -36.91
N LEU A 183 9.67 13.58 -36.22
CA LEU A 183 10.93 14.23 -36.56
C LEU A 183 11.67 13.56 -37.73
N LYS A 184 11.11 12.49 -38.29
CA LYS A 184 11.73 11.69 -39.36
C LYS A 184 13.12 11.12 -39.01
N LEU A 185 13.34 10.88 -37.70
CA LEU A 185 14.54 10.23 -37.19
C LEU A 185 14.49 8.72 -37.40
N VAL A 186 13.30 8.13 -37.28
CA VAL A 186 12.99 6.74 -37.63
C VAL A 186 12.28 6.72 -38.98
N THR A 187 12.86 6.00 -39.91
CA THR A 187 12.41 5.90 -41.32
C THR A 187 12.47 4.46 -41.79
N PRO A 188 11.92 4.11 -42.98
CA PRO A 188 12.06 2.75 -43.51
C PRO A 188 13.54 2.33 -43.53
N GLY A 189 13.82 1.16 -42.94
CA GLY A 189 15.17 0.63 -42.74
C GLY A 189 15.74 0.84 -41.33
N SER A 190 15.17 1.73 -40.53
CA SER A 190 15.51 1.81 -39.10
C SER A 190 15.07 0.57 -38.36
N VAL A 191 15.89 0.09 -37.41
CA VAL A 191 15.62 -1.08 -36.58
C VAL A 191 15.31 -0.65 -35.15
N LEU A 192 14.29 -1.28 -34.53
CA LEU A 192 13.90 -1.03 -33.16
C LEU A 192 14.16 -2.29 -32.31
N ALA A 193 14.81 -2.13 -31.17
CA ALA A 193 14.93 -3.16 -30.16
C ALA A 193 14.31 -2.62 -28.85
N ALA A 194 13.32 -3.33 -28.30
CA ALA A 194 12.60 -2.87 -27.10
C ALA A 194 12.63 -3.97 -26.03
N ASP A 195 13.16 -3.63 -24.85
CA ASP A 195 13.26 -4.56 -23.74
C ASP A 195 11.98 -4.57 -22.89
N ASN A 196 11.76 -5.70 -22.20
CA ASN A 196 10.67 -5.93 -21.23
C ASN A 196 9.25 -5.67 -21.76
N VAL A 197 9.03 -5.86 -23.07
CA VAL A 197 7.72 -5.60 -23.70
C VAL A 197 6.65 -6.64 -23.29
N ILE A 198 7.05 -7.80 -22.76
CA ILE A 198 6.16 -8.86 -22.25
C ILE A 198 6.15 -8.90 -20.72
N LYS A 199 7.33 -8.77 -20.07
CA LYS A 199 7.46 -8.78 -18.61
C LYS A 199 8.41 -7.66 -18.17
N PRO A 200 7.97 -6.67 -17.39
CA PRO A 200 6.62 -6.48 -16.85
C PRO A 200 5.51 -6.21 -17.88
N GLY A 201 5.86 -5.82 -19.11
CA GLY A 201 4.95 -5.67 -20.25
C GLY A 201 4.71 -4.23 -20.69
N ASN A 202 4.54 -4.05 -22.02
CA ASN A 202 4.18 -2.77 -22.63
C ASN A 202 3.14 -2.97 -23.76
N PRO A 203 1.88 -3.37 -23.42
CA PRO A 203 0.83 -3.60 -24.40
C PRO A 203 0.58 -2.41 -25.34
N PRO A 204 0.55 -1.13 -24.91
CA PRO A 204 0.34 0.00 -25.81
C PRO A 204 1.42 0.15 -26.89
N TYR A 205 2.68 -0.14 -26.54
CA TYR A 205 3.77 -0.12 -27.50
C TYR A 205 3.63 -1.25 -28.53
N LEU A 206 3.38 -2.49 -28.05
CA LEU A 206 3.20 -3.64 -28.93
C LEU A 206 2.01 -3.47 -29.87
N GLU A 207 0.92 -2.92 -29.37
CA GLU A 207 -0.27 -2.63 -30.17
C GLU A 207 0.07 -1.59 -31.25
N TYR A 208 0.74 -0.50 -30.88
CA TYR A 208 1.10 0.56 -31.82
C TYR A 208 2.01 0.09 -32.95
N VAL A 209 3.08 -0.66 -32.65
CA VAL A 209 4.01 -1.16 -33.68
C VAL A 209 3.42 -2.26 -34.56
N ARG A 210 2.34 -2.93 -34.14
CA ARG A 210 1.65 -3.98 -34.87
C ARG A 210 0.44 -3.49 -35.68
N ARG A 211 0.01 -2.24 -35.46
CA ARG A 211 -1.13 -1.66 -36.20
C ARG A 211 -0.81 -1.46 -37.68
N SER A 212 -1.82 -1.75 -38.50
CA SER A 212 -1.81 -1.39 -39.94
C SER A 212 -1.90 0.12 -40.14
N VAL A 213 -1.65 0.57 -41.36
CA VAL A 213 -1.77 2.00 -41.76
C VAL A 213 -3.19 2.52 -41.49
N GLU A 214 -4.21 1.73 -41.82
CA GLU A 214 -5.62 2.12 -41.61
C GLU A 214 -5.95 2.29 -40.15
N GLU A 215 -5.55 1.33 -39.32
CA GLU A 215 -5.74 1.40 -37.86
C GLU A 215 -5.00 2.59 -37.24
N LYS A 216 -3.76 2.85 -37.65
CA LYS A 216 -3.02 4.04 -37.17
C LYS A 216 -3.69 5.35 -37.57
N ARG A 217 -4.29 5.43 -38.76
CA ARG A 217 -5.03 6.61 -39.25
C ARG A 217 -6.33 6.83 -38.49
N THR A 218 -7.06 5.77 -38.20
CA THR A 218 -8.33 5.82 -37.43
C THR A 218 -8.10 6.32 -36.01
N HIS A 219 -6.96 5.96 -35.38
CA HIS A 219 -6.62 6.28 -33.99
C HIS A 219 -5.68 7.51 -33.85
N LEU A 220 -5.53 8.34 -34.89
CA LEU A 220 -4.68 9.52 -34.88
C LEU A 220 -5.02 10.56 -33.79
N GLY A 221 -6.21 10.49 -33.21
CA GLY A 221 -6.69 11.41 -32.16
C GLY A 221 -6.72 10.82 -30.75
N GLU A 222 -6.43 9.54 -30.56
CA GLU A 222 -6.48 8.90 -29.28
C GLU A 222 -5.26 9.22 -28.40
N SER A 223 -5.52 9.65 -27.17
CA SER A 223 -4.49 9.87 -26.17
C SER A 223 -3.92 8.52 -25.71
N THR A 224 -2.64 8.30 -25.91
CA THR A 224 -1.90 7.12 -25.42
C THR A 224 -1.38 7.30 -23.99
N ASN A 225 -1.95 8.23 -23.22
CA ASN A 225 -1.53 8.52 -21.85
C ASN A 225 -1.78 7.32 -20.92
N GLY A 226 -0.84 6.40 -20.86
CA GLY A 226 -0.79 5.35 -19.83
C GLY A 226 -1.97 4.38 -19.73
N GLY A 227 -3.02 4.55 -20.54
CA GLY A 227 -4.16 3.65 -20.60
C GLY A 227 -3.75 2.30 -21.21
N GLY A 228 -3.85 1.21 -20.42
CA GLY A 228 -3.54 -0.14 -20.87
C GLY A 228 -2.21 -0.71 -20.36
N LEU A 229 -1.41 0.04 -19.60
CA LEU A 229 -0.25 -0.51 -18.91
C LEU A 229 -0.69 -1.27 -17.64
N PRO A 230 -0.06 -2.42 -17.31
CA PRO A 230 -0.29 -3.10 -16.05
C PRO A 230 -0.02 -2.14 -14.88
N GLY A 231 -0.93 -2.08 -13.88
CA GLY A 231 -0.80 -1.20 -12.73
C GLY A 231 0.56 -1.33 -12.02
N LYS A 232 1.08 -2.54 -11.92
CA LYS A 232 2.43 -2.80 -11.38
C LYS A 232 3.54 -2.09 -12.17
N THR A 233 3.41 -1.96 -13.48
CA THR A 233 4.38 -1.26 -14.32
C THR A 233 4.32 0.25 -14.05
N VAL A 234 3.13 0.80 -13.89
CA VAL A 234 2.93 2.22 -13.56
C VAL A 234 3.43 2.50 -12.14
N ASP A 235 3.06 1.64 -11.17
CA ASP A 235 3.44 1.78 -9.75
C ASP A 235 4.95 1.59 -9.54
N GLN A 236 5.58 0.68 -10.26
CA GLN A 236 7.01 0.41 -10.16
C GLN A 236 7.87 1.63 -10.52
N TYR A 237 7.42 2.45 -11.46
CA TYR A 237 8.13 3.66 -11.89
C TYR A 237 7.58 4.94 -11.26
N ALA A 238 6.27 5.03 -10.97
CA ALA A 238 5.68 6.19 -10.33
C ALA A 238 6.19 6.43 -8.90
N ASN A 239 6.54 5.36 -8.18
CA ASN A 239 7.04 5.43 -6.82
C ASN A 239 8.55 5.68 -6.70
N LYS A 240 9.31 5.57 -7.79
CA LYS A 240 10.77 5.57 -7.74
C LYS A 240 11.46 6.73 -8.45
N THR A 241 10.80 7.35 -9.41
CA THR A 241 11.45 8.40 -10.22
C THR A 241 11.38 9.79 -9.58
N GLY A 242 10.69 9.97 -8.43
CA GLY A 242 10.48 11.30 -7.84
C GLY A 242 9.73 12.28 -8.76
N PHE A 243 9.59 11.93 -10.03
CA PHE A 243 8.79 12.63 -11.01
C PHE A 243 7.42 11.95 -11.03
N GLY A 244 6.37 12.69 -10.71
CA GLY A 244 4.99 12.24 -10.90
C GLY A 244 4.79 11.72 -12.33
N PRO A 245 3.65 11.08 -12.66
CA PRO A 245 3.42 10.54 -13.99
C PRO A 245 3.78 11.61 -15.00
N MET A 246 4.85 11.37 -15.77
CA MET A 246 5.28 12.32 -16.82
C MET A 246 4.05 12.62 -17.65
N LYS A 247 3.69 13.88 -17.80
CA LYS A 247 2.68 14.31 -18.77
C LYS A 247 3.27 14.02 -20.14
N LEU A 248 3.08 12.79 -20.60
CA LEU A 248 3.47 12.38 -21.94
C LEU A 248 2.65 13.22 -22.91
N GLY A 249 3.34 14.03 -23.71
CA GLY A 249 2.70 14.89 -24.68
C GLY A 249 1.87 14.08 -25.68
N HIS A 250 0.80 14.66 -26.18
CA HIS A 250 0.02 14.03 -27.24
C HIS A 250 0.83 14.03 -28.53
N ARG A 251 1.23 12.85 -29.03
CA ARG A 251 2.00 12.67 -30.27
C ARG A 251 1.17 11.87 -31.27
N ARG A 252 1.20 12.31 -32.53
CA ARG A 252 0.46 11.65 -33.61
C ARG A 252 1.26 10.48 -34.21
N GLY A 253 2.58 10.63 -34.28
CA GLY A 253 3.45 9.71 -34.99
C GLY A 253 3.30 9.80 -36.54
N ASN A 254 3.85 8.83 -37.24
CA ASN A 254 3.68 8.71 -38.68
C ASN A 254 2.86 7.46 -39.03
N PRO A 255 1.57 7.61 -39.39
CA PRO A 255 0.70 6.46 -39.65
C PRO A 255 1.11 5.62 -40.86
N ASN A 256 1.97 6.17 -41.73
CA ASN A 256 2.45 5.46 -42.93
C ASN A 256 3.66 4.55 -42.67
N LEU A 257 4.26 4.60 -41.46
CA LEU A 257 5.30 3.67 -41.06
C LEU A 257 4.68 2.38 -40.54
N VAL A 258 5.05 1.26 -41.10
CA VAL A 258 4.65 -0.10 -40.69
C VAL A 258 5.89 -0.82 -40.20
N TYR A 259 5.74 -1.54 -39.08
CA TYR A 259 6.83 -2.31 -38.49
C TYR A 259 6.57 -3.81 -38.65
N GLU A 260 7.60 -4.52 -39.10
CA GLU A 260 7.65 -5.97 -39.00
C GLU A 260 8.24 -6.31 -37.62
N SER A 261 7.45 -6.89 -36.73
CA SER A 261 7.85 -7.12 -35.34
C SER A 261 8.02 -8.60 -35.04
N GLN A 262 9.16 -8.96 -34.45
CA GLN A 262 9.45 -10.31 -33.97
C GLN A 262 9.71 -10.28 -32.47
N LEU A 263 9.14 -11.24 -31.73
CA LEU A 263 9.43 -11.44 -30.32
C LEU A 263 10.58 -12.41 -30.16
N VAL A 264 11.60 -12.04 -29.39
CA VAL A 264 12.78 -12.86 -29.12
C VAL A 264 12.81 -13.26 -27.65
N GLU A 265 12.92 -14.55 -27.40
CA GLU A 265 13.01 -15.14 -26.05
C GLU A 265 14.43 -14.99 -25.50
N SER A 266 14.57 -14.64 -24.21
CA SER A 266 15.85 -14.51 -23.51
C SER A 266 15.68 -14.73 -22.01
N PHE A 267 16.72 -14.45 -21.24
CA PHE A 267 16.73 -14.50 -19.80
C PHE A 267 17.10 -13.14 -19.19
N GLU A 268 16.51 -12.81 -18.04
CA GLU A 268 17.00 -11.75 -17.17
C GLU A 268 18.35 -12.17 -16.55
N PRO A 269 19.19 -11.22 -16.10
CA PRO A 269 20.49 -11.56 -15.49
C PRO A 269 20.37 -12.46 -14.26
N THR A 270 19.21 -12.54 -13.61
CA THR A 270 18.88 -13.47 -12.51
C THR A 270 18.50 -14.87 -12.96
N GLY A 271 18.54 -15.16 -14.27
CA GLY A 271 18.12 -16.44 -14.85
C GLY A 271 16.61 -16.58 -15.07
N VAL A 272 15.83 -15.56 -14.77
CA VAL A 272 14.39 -15.56 -15.01
C VAL A 272 14.13 -15.43 -16.52
N PRO A 273 13.38 -16.36 -17.18
CA PRO A 273 13.04 -16.22 -18.60
C PRO A 273 12.22 -14.95 -18.84
N THR A 274 12.53 -14.24 -19.93
CA THR A 274 11.76 -13.06 -20.39
C THR A 274 10.40 -13.45 -20.94
N ILE A 275 10.26 -14.72 -21.40
CA ILE A 275 9.02 -15.33 -21.82
C ILE A 275 8.93 -16.71 -21.17
N VAL A 276 7.87 -16.94 -20.41
CA VAL A 276 7.53 -18.28 -19.94
C VAL A 276 6.85 -19.02 -21.10
N ARG A 277 7.43 -20.13 -21.60
CA ARG A 277 6.79 -20.93 -22.64
C ARG A 277 5.53 -21.56 -22.12
N HIS A 278 4.41 -21.18 -22.71
CA HIS A 278 3.21 -22.01 -22.73
C HIS A 278 3.19 -22.87 -24.01
N PRO A 279 2.54 -24.05 -24.00
CA PRO A 279 2.23 -24.76 -25.23
C PRO A 279 1.52 -23.82 -26.21
N PRO A 280 1.56 -24.03 -27.54
CA PRO A 280 1.23 -23.03 -28.55
C PRO A 280 -0.05 -22.27 -28.18
N PRO A 281 -0.02 -20.93 -28.19
CA PRO A 281 -1.06 -20.14 -27.61
C PRO A 281 -2.38 -20.37 -28.32
N ARG A 282 -3.35 -20.86 -27.58
CA ARG A 282 -4.70 -20.37 -27.84
C ARG A 282 -4.65 -18.87 -27.54
N PRO A 283 -5.30 -18.00 -28.33
CA PRO A 283 -5.16 -16.55 -28.19
C PRO A 283 -5.78 -16.09 -26.88
N CYS A 284 -5.03 -16.07 -25.77
CA CYS A 284 -5.55 -15.62 -24.48
C CYS A 284 -4.50 -15.47 -23.37
N ASN A 285 -3.55 -14.52 -23.45
CA ASN A 285 -2.70 -14.19 -22.28
C ASN A 285 -2.87 -12.75 -21.79
N GLN A 286 -3.53 -11.87 -22.52
CA GLN A 286 -4.15 -10.68 -21.95
C GLN A 286 -5.34 -11.02 -21.04
N ALA A 287 -5.77 -12.29 -21.01
CA ALA A 287 -7.00 -12.69 -20.36
C ALA A 287 -6.86 -12.90 -18.85
N VAL A 288 -5.68 -13.24 -18.31
CA VAL A 288 -5.60 -13.57 -16.88
C VAL A 288 -5.45 -12.33 -16.02
N ASP A 289 -4.55 -11.41 -16.33
CA ASP A 289 -4.51 -10.14 -15.61
C ASP A 289 -5.76 -9.30 -15.92
N SER A 290 -6.19 -9.20 -17.17
CA SER A 290 -7.49 -8.59 -17.47
C SER A 290 -8.66 -9.48 -17.03
N PHE A 291 -8.50 -10.81 -16.92
CA PHE A 291 -9.52 -11.71 -16.43
C PHE A 291 -9.71 -11.60 -14.92
N LEU A 292 -8.65 -11.59 -14.12
CA LEU A 292 -8.72 -11.46 -12.66
C LEU A 292 -8.90 -10.00 -12.20
N TYR A 293 -8.36 -9.03 -12.94
CA TYR A 293 -8.40 -7.62 -12.58
C TYR A 293 -9.40 -6.77 -13.38
N GLY A 294 -9.99 -7.33 -14.45
CA GLY A 294 -11.13 -6.68 -15.10
C GLY A 294 -12.29 -6.51 -14.12
N HIS A 295 -12.74 -5.26 -13.91
CA HIS A 295 -13.77 -4.90 -12.92
C HIS A 295 -14.94 -5.88 -12.89
N ILE A 296 -15.53 -6.20 -14.08
CA ILE A 296 -16.68 -7.11 -14.20
C ILE A 296 -16.31 -8.53 -13.76
N ARG A 297 -15.19 -9.06 -14.26
CA ARG A 297 -14.75 -10.43 -14.01
C ARG A 297 -14.36 -10.67 -12.56
N LYS A 298 -13.64 -9.73 -11.95
CA LYS A 298 -13.28 -9.77 -10.53
C LYS A 298 -14.51 -9.88 -9.63
N ASN A 299 -15.54 -9.06 -9.87
CA ASN A 299 -16.79 -9.13 -9.13
C ASN A 299 -17.51 -10.48 -9.34
N ILE A 300 -17.60 -10.95 -10.60
CA ILE A 300 -18.24 -12.24 -10.92
C ILE A 300 -17.49 -13.40 -10.24
N LEU A 301 -16.16 -13.43 -10.32
CA LEU A 301 -15.36 -14.49 -9.70
C LEU A 301 -15.53 -14.54 -8.17
N LEU A 302 -15.59 -13.39 -7.51
CA LEU A 302 -15.81 -13.34 -6.06
C LEU A 302 -17.24 -13.77 -5.69
N ILE A 303 -18.24 -13.48 -6.51
CA ILE A 303 -19.62 -14.00 -6.35
C ILE A 303 -19.62 -15.52 -6.52
N ILE A 304 -18.98 -16.05 -7.58
CA ILE A 304 -18.88 -17.51 -7.83
C ILE A 304 -18.16 -18.18 -6.67
N LEU A 305 -17.07 -17.60 -6.17
CA LEU A 305 -16.34 -18.11 -5.00
C LEU A 305 -17.26 -18.21 -3.79
N SER A 306 -18.05 -17.17 -3.52
CA SER A 306 -19.05 -17.20 -2.45
C SER A 306 -20.05 -18.35 -2.64
N LEU A 307 -20.54 -18.58 -3.87
CA LEU A 307 -21.49 -19.67 -4.17
C LEU A 307 -20.86 -21.07 -4.00
N ILE A 308 -19.59 -21.22 -4.36
CA ILE A 308 -18.86 -22.50 -4.19
C ILE A 308 -18.76 -22.89 -2.71
N PHE A 309 -18.43 -21.90 -1.84
CA PHE A 309 -18.27 -22.16 -0.42
C PHE A 309 -19.59 -22.10 0.38
N LEU A 310 -20.69 -21.65 -0.23
CA LEU A 310 -21.99 -21.51 0.41
C LEU A 310 -22.48 -22.82 1.09
N PRO A 311 -22.42 -24.02 0.46
CA PRO A 311 -22.89 -25.24 1.10
C PRO A 311 -22.11 -25.59 2.38
N ILE A 312 -20.79 -25.44 2.34
CA ILE A 312 -19.89 -25.78 3.45
C ILE A 312 -20.14 -24.82 4.62
N THR A 313 -20.18 -23.53 4.35
CA THR A 313 -20.37 -22.50 5.37
C THR A 313 -21.81 -22.53 5.93
N ALA A 314 -22.81 -22.82 5.10
CA ALA A 314 -24.19 -23.04 5.55
C ALA A 314 -24.28 -24.25 6.50
N ALA A 315 -23.68 -25.38 6.11
CA ALA A 315 -23.64 -26.58 6.95
C ALA A 315 -22.95 -26.32 8.29
N ALA A 316 -21.78 -25.64 8.28
CA ALA A 316 -21.05 -25.25 9.49
C ALA A 316 -21.86 -24.30 10.39
N THR A 317 -22.53 -23.32 9.78
CA THR A 317 -23.41 -22.38 10.50
C THR A 317 -24.59 -23.09 11.15
N ILE A 318 -25.31 -23.95 10.40
CA ILE A 318 -26.44 -24.72 10.90
C ILE A 318 -26.00 -25.67 12.03
N ALA A 319 -24.90 -26.41 11.81
CA ALA A 319 -24.35 -27.30 12.83
C ALA A 319 -24.02 -26.54 14.12
N SER A 320 -23.38 -25.38 14.03
CA SER A 320 -23.08 -24.51 15.18
C SER A 320 -24.36 -24.04 15.90
N LEU A 321 -25.39 -23.64 15.15
CA LEU A 321 -26.69 -23.23 15.73
C LEU A 321 -27.38 -24.39 16.40
N ILE A 322 -27.36 -25.61 15.85
CA ILE A 322 -27.92 -26.81 16.47
C ILE A 322 -27.19 -27.15 17.78
N VAL A 323 -25.84 -27.14 17.75
CA VAL A 323 -25.02 -27.38 18.94
C VAL A 323 -25.36 -26.36 20.00
N ASN A 324 -25.45 -25.08 19.68
CA ASN A 324 -25.84 -24.02 20.64
C ASN A 324 -27.23 -24.19 21.19
N TYR A 325 -28.17 -24.66 20.37
CA TYR A 325 -29.54 -24.93 20.81
C TYR A 325 -29.60 -26.12 21.80
N VAL A 326 -28.88 -27.21 21.52
CA VAL A 326 -28.82 -28.42 22.33
C VAL A 326 -28.02 -28.19 23.62
N SER A 327 -26.86 -27.53 23.51
CA SER A 327 -25.94 -27.35 24.63
C SER A 327 -26.36 -26.27 25.63
N LYS A 328 -27.48 -25.58 25.39
CA LYS A 328 -28.01 -24.44 26.18
C LYS A 328 -26.99 -23.92 27.21
N PRO A 329 -26.34 -22.79 27.03
CA PRO A 329 -25.45 -22.26 28.06
C PRO A 329 -26.21 -22.22 29.39
N PRO A 330 -25.58 -22.56 30.52
CA PRO A 330 -26.22 -22.54 31.82
C PRO A 330 -26.88 -21.17 31.99
N LYS A 331 -28.19 -21.18 32.35
CA LYS A 331 -28.90 -19.94 32.67
C LYS A 331 -28.07 -19.21 33.71
N ARG A 332 -27.57 -18.01 33.38
CA ARG A 332 -26.86 -17.17 34.34
C ARG A 332 -27.69 -17.09 35.60
N THR A 333 -27.18 -17.65 36.68
CA THR A 333 -27.76 -17.51 38.01
C THR A 333 -27.84 -16.02 38.31
N LYS A 334 -29.05 -15.49 38.51
CA LYS A 334 -29.21 -14.14 39.02
C LYS A 334 -28.57 -14.14 40.41
N CYS A 335 -27.37 -13.58 40.50
CA CYS A 335 -26.81 -13.31 41.82
C CYS A 335 -27.75 -12.33 42.50
N GLU A 336 -28.29 -12.70 43.66
CA GLU A 336 -29.06 -11.78 44.53
C GLU A 336 -28.15 -10.57 44.80
N GLY A 337 -28.61 -9.35 44.45
CA GLY A 337 -27.83 -8.11 44.54
C GLY A 337 -27.16 -7.67 43.23
N ALA A 338 -27.36 -8.37 42.11
CA ALA A 338 -26.89 -7.88 40.80
C ALA A 338 -27.68 -6.61 40.42
N PRO A 339 -26.97 -5.55 39.89
CA PRO A 339 -27.64 -4.34 39.45
C PRO A 339 -28.61 -4.63 38.30
N ALA A 340 -29.65 -3.81 38.19
CA ALA A 340 -30.60 -3.88 37.08
C ALA A 340 -29.86 -3.89 35.73
N PRO A 341 -30.29 -4.74 34.78
CA PRO A 341 -29.68 -4.77 33.45
C PRO A 341 -29.75 -3.40 32.79
N LYS A 342 -28.61 -2.88 32.38
CA LYS A 342 -28.50 -1.61 31.64
C LYS A 342 -28.59 -1.88 30.14
N THR A 343 -28.97 -0.86 29.35
CA THR A 343 -28.91 -0.90 27.87
C THR A 343 -27.61 -0.31 27.41
N ILE A 344 -26.85 -1.06 26.61
CA ILE A 344 -25.57 -0.64 25.99
C ILE A 344 -25.76 -0.59 24.48
N LEU A 345 -25.47 0.56 23.88
CA LEU A 345 -25.45 0.75 22.44
C LEU A 345 -24.01 0.60 21.93
N VAL A 346 -23.81 -0.24 20.93
CA VAL A 346 -22.53 -0.36 20.18
C VAL A 346 -22.78 0.04 18.74
N THR A 347 -22.09 1.06 18.26
CA THR A 347 -22.13 1.46 16.86
C THR A 347 -21.02 0.77 16.06
N GLY A 348 -21.10 0.74 14.71
CA GLY A 348 -20.12 0.11 13.87
C GLY A 348 -20.07 -1.42 13.95
N VAL A 349 -21.20 -2.06 14.27
CA VAL A 349 -21.31 -3.53 14.48
C VAL A 349 -21.25 -4.33 13.16
N SER A 350 -21.29 -3.70 12.01
CA SER A 350 -21.00 -4.33 10.72
C SER A 350 -19.49 -4.61 10.54
N MET A 351 -18.66 -3.81 11.22
CA MET A 351 -17.21 -4.01 11.25
C MET A 351 -16.83 -5.01 12.35
N THR A 352 -15.75 -5.74 12.12
CA THR A 352 -15.24 -6.75 13.07
C THR A 352 -15.05 -6.18 14.47
N LYS A 353 -14.53 -4.97 14.61
CA LYS A 353 -14.26 -4.33 15.91
C LYS A 353 -15.52 -4.10 16.75
N GLY A 354 -16.57 -3.53 16.15
CA GLY A 354 -17.84 -3.31 16.86
C GLY A 354 -18.56 -4.61 17.19
N LEU A 355 -18.53 -5.59 16.29
CA LEU A 355 -19.10 -6.91 16.51
C LEU A 355 -18.36 -7.66 17.64
N ALA A 356 -17.02 -7.59 17.69
CA ALA A 356 -16.24 -8.22 18.75
C ALA A 356 -16.57 -7.64 20.13
N ILE A 357 -16.72 -6.32 20.25
CA ILE A 357 -17.10 -5.65 21.49
C ILE A 357 -18.54 -6.03 21.88
N ALA A 358 -19.48 -6.01 20.94
CA ALA A 358 -20.87 -6.41 21.21
C ALA A 358 -20.97 -7.86 21.72
N ARG A 359 -20.22 -8.78 21.10
CA ARG A 359 -20.13 -10.19 21.49
C ARG A 359 -19.55 -10.36 22.89
N LEU A 360 -18.45 -9.67 23.17
CA LEU A 360 -17.82 -9.70 24.48
C LEU A 360 -18.80 -9.25 25.58
N LEU A 361 -19.43 -8.10 25.40
CA LEU A 361 -20.40 -7.57 26.39
C LEU A 361 -21.63 -8.45 26.53
N ALA A 362 -22.18 -8.98 25.44
CA ALA A 362 -23.34 -9.89 25.50
C ALA A 362 -23.02 -11.20 26.21
N LYS A 363 -21.79 -11.71 26.05
CA LYS A 363 -21.35 -12.96 26.67
C LYS A 363 -21.02 -12.79 28.15
N GLU A 364 -20.31 -11.74 28.52
CA GLU A 364 -19.70 -11.57 29.83
C GLU A 364 -20.54 -10.71 30.79
N THR A 365 -21.60 -10.03 30.28
CA THR A 365 -22.43 -9.14 31.11
C THR A 365 -23.93 -9.48 31.03
N PRO A 366 -24.75 -9.14 32.04
CA PRO A 366 -26.21 -9.33 31.98
C PRO A 366 -26.92 -8.22 31.20
N HIS A 367 -26.18 -7.28 30.63
CA HIS A 367 -26.71 -6.08 29.99
C HIS A 367 -27.35 -6.38 28.63
N ARG A 368 -28.29 -5.53 28.22
CA ARG A 368 -28.94 -5.61 26.92
C ARG A 368 -28.10 -4.86 25.91
N ILE A 369 -27.59 -5.54 24.86
CA ILE A 369 -26.77 -4.96 23.82
C ILE A 369 -27.63 -4.60 22.62
N ILE A 370 -27.54 -3.35 22.17
CA ILE A 370 -28.16 -2.84 20.95
C ILE A 370 -27.06 -2.52 19.96
N GLY A 371 -27.25 -2.90 18.70
CA GLY A 371 -26.35 -2.58 17.61
C GLY A 371 -26.91 -1.47 16.73
N ALA A 372 -26.06 -0.58 16.25
CA ALA A 372 -26.40 0.35 15.19
C ALA A 372 -25.25 0.51 14.20
N ASP A 373 -25.58 0.66 12.92
CA ASP A 373 -24.59 0.91 11.87
C ASP A 373 -25.24 1.50 10.62
N THR A 374 -24.40 2.11 9.78
CA THR A 374 -24.78 2.49 8.43
C THR A 374 -24.86 1.25 7.54
N GLU A 375 -25.95 1.03 6.84
CA GLU A 375 -26.12 -0.07 5.89
C GLU A 375 -26.25 0.49 4.47
N PRO A 376 -25.19 0.42 3.65
CA PRO A 376 -25.28 0.85 2.24
C PRO A 376 -26.37 0.10 1.46
N ILE A 377 -26.54 -1.20 1.75
CA ILE A 377 -27.61 -2.04 1.20
C ILE A 377 -28.42 -2.56 2.39
N PRO A 378 -29.76 -2.30 2.45
CA PRO A 378 -30.59 -2.75 3.57
C PRO A 378 -30.51 -4.25 3.83
N PHE A 379 -30.57 -4.64 5.09
CA PHE A 379 -30.56 -6.03 5.58
C PHE A 379 -29.27 -6.83 5.33
N THR A 380 -28.19 -6.22 4.82
CA THR A 380 -26.94 -6.94 4.53
C THR A 380 -25.89 -6.87 5.64
N SER A 381 -26.07 -6.00 6.64
CA SER A 381 -25.11 -5.83 7.74
C SER A 381 -24.91 -7.14 8.52
N PRO A 382 -23.65 -7.63 8.67
CA PRO A 382 -23.36 -8.82 9.49
C PRO A 382 -23.83 -8.69 10.94
N GLY A 383 -23.63 -7.52 11.55
CA GLY A 383 -24.03 -7.25 12.94
C GLY A 383 -25.53 -7.36 13.18
N ARG A 384 -26.37 -7.07 12.18
CA ARG A 384 -27.83 -7.22 12.27
C ARG A 384 -28.26 -8.64 12.65
N HIS A 385 -27.48 -9.62 12.22
CA HIS A 385 -27.79 -11.04 12.34
C HIS A 385 -27.06 -11.72 13.51
N SER A 386 -26.37 -10.94 14.35
CA SER A 386 -25.66 -11.46 15.51
C SER A 386 -26.63 -11.80 16.66
N LEU A 387 -26.43 -12.96 17.26
CA LEU A 387 -27.14 -13.37 18.48
C LEU A 387 -26.78 -12.50 19.68
N SER A 388 -25.69 -11.76 19.63
CA SER A 388 -25.26 -10.83 20.68
C SER A 388 -26.10 -9.56 20.73
N ILE A 389 -26.79 -9.23 19.65
CA ILE A 389 -27.47 -7.95 19.45
C ILE A 389 -28.98 -8.19 19.63
N ALA A 390 -29.54 -7.69 20.73
CA ALA A 390 -30.95 -7.80 21.00
C ALA A 390 -31.84 -7.03 20.03
N LYS A 391 -31.31 -5.94 19.45
CA LYS A 391 -32.00 -5.12 18.45
C LYS A 391 -30.99 -4.35 17.63
N PHE A 392 -31.16 -4.33 16.31
CA PHE A 392 -30.32 -3.58 15.38
C PHE A 392 -31.07 -2.38 14.81
N TYR A 393 -30.36 -1.28 14.67
CA TYR A 393 -30.85 -0.04 14.05
C TYR A 393 -29.95 0.34 12.87
N ARG A 394 -30.57 0.70 11.75
CA ARG A 394 -29.87 1.31 10.64
C ARG A 394 -29.71 2.81 10.91
N LEU A 395 -28.48 3.30 10.79
CA LEU A 395 -28.15 4.72 10.84
C LEU A 395 -28.16 5.32 9.42
N GLU A 396 -28.52 6.57 9.32
CA GLU A 396 -28.24 7.35 8.11
C GLU A 396 -26.74 7.57 7.99
N SER A 397 -26.23 7.65 6.77
CA SER A 397 -24.80 7.94 6.56
C SER A 397 -24.53 9.43 6.81
N PRO A 398 -23.45 9.80 7.51
CA PRO A 398 -23.07 11.20 7.63
C PRO A 398 -22.76 11.74 6.22
N GLY A 399 -23.53 12.72 5.77
CA GLY A 399 -23.27 13.44 4.52
C GLY A 399 -22.04 14.35 4.67
N PRO A 400 -21.28 14.60 3.59
CA PRO A 400 -20.11 15.48 3.66
C PRO A 400 -20.50 16.93 4.03
N ASP A 401 -21.71 17.37 3.67
CA ASP A 401 -22.16 18.74 3.88
C ASP A 401 -23.22 18.85 4.99
N ASP A 402 -23.87 17.76 5.39
CA ASP A 402 -24.90 17.75 6.43
C ASP A 402 -24.83 16.48 7.30
N PRO A 403 -24.19 16.55 8.47
CA PRO A 403 -24.12 15.45 9.44
C PRO A 403 -25.41 15.29 10.28
N LYS A 404 -26.36 16.22 10.18
CA LYS A 404 -27.55 16.27 11.04
C LYS A 404 -28.43 15.02 10.96
N PRO A 405 -28.74 14.43 9.77
CA PRO A 405 -29.53 13.20 9.70
C PRO A 405 -28.92 12.04 10.47
N TYR A 406 -27.57 11.90 10.42
CA TYR A 406 -26.86 10.90 11.21
C TYR A 406 -27.01 11.15 12.71
N SER A 407 -26.75 12.38 13.15
CA SER A 407 -26.81 12.79 14.55
C SER A 407 -28.21 12.61 15.13
N ASP A 408 -29.24 13.06 14.41
CA ASP A 408 -30.65 12.93 14.83
C ASP A 408 -31.09 11.46 14.92
N SER A 409 -30.65 10.63 13.96
CA SER A 409 -30.89 9.17 13.95
C SER A 409 -30.31 8.51 15.20
N LEU A 410 -29.04 8.81 15.53
CA LEU A 410 -28.33 8.22 16.66
C LEU A 410 -28.93 8.67 17.99
N LEU A 411 -29.22 9.96 18.19
CA LEU A 411 -29.90 10.50 19.36
C LEU A 411 -31.31 9.91 19.52
N GLY A 412 -32.04 9.75 18.42
CA GLY A 412 -33.37 9.11 18.41
C GLY A 412 -33.35 7.69 18.93
N ILE A 413 -32.31 6.91 18.59
CA ILE A 413 -32.10 5.55 19.11
C ILE A 413 -31.82 5.60 20.62
N MET A 414 -30.95 6.51 21.07
CA MET A 414 -30.58 6.64 22.49
C MET A 414 -31.80 6.99 23.35
N ARG A 415 -32.69 7.88 22.88
CA ARG A 415 -33.96 8.21 23.56
C ARG A 415 -34.88 7.00 23.63
N LYS A 416 -35.14 6.37 22.49
CA LYS A 416 -36.10 5.28 22.34
C LYS A 416 -35.75 4.06 23.20
N GLU A 417 -34.47 3.75 23.30
CA GLU A 417 -33.97 2.55 23.95
C GLU A 417 -33.44 2.81 25.38
N HIS A 418 -33.53 4.05 25.86
CA HIS A 418 -33.03 4.47 27.16
C HIS A 418 -31.59 4.00 27.39
N VAL A 419 -30.68 4.39 26.46
CA VAL A 419 -29.28 3.94 26.46
C VAL A 419 -28.54 4.51 27.68
N HIS A 420 -27.83 3.64 28.41
CA HIS A 420 -27.02 4.00 29.56
C HIS A 420 -25.54 4.16 29.22
N LEU A 421 -25.04 3.31 28.30
CA LEU A 421 -23.68 3.39 27.82
C LEU A 421 -23.68 3.30 26.29
N TRP A 422 -22.98 4.21 25.66
CA TRP A 422 -22.70 4.15 24.24
C TRP A 422 -21.23 3.88 23.99
N ILE A 423 -20.89 2.90 23.16
CA ILE A 423 -19.53 2.56 22.73
C ILE A 423 -19.45 2.80 21.22
N SER A 424 -18.74 3.85 20.84
CA SER A 424 -18.53 4.18 19.44
C SER A 424 -17.41 3.32 18.84
N CYS A 425 -17.75 2.68 17.69
CA CYS A 425 -16.78 1.98 16.84
C CYS A 425 -16.81 2.51 15.40
N SER A 426 -17.13 3.76 15.22
CA SER A 426 -17.33 4.39 13.92
C SER A 426 -16.09 4.33 13.01
N SER A 427 -16.31 4.61 11.74
CA SER A 427 -15.25 4.80 10.75
C SER A 427 -14.56 6.16 10.94
N VAL A 428 -13.50 6.41 10.18
CA VAL A 428 -12.79 7.71 10.19
C VAL A 428 -13.73 8.89 9.89
N VAL A 429 -14.70 8.69 8.99
CA VAL A 429 -15.60 9.74 8.51
C VAL A 429 -16.62 10.18 9.56
N GLY A 430 -16.95 9.34 10.53
CA GLY A 430 -17.99 9.66 11.54
C GLY A 430 -17.44 9.98 12.94
N ALA A 431 -16.13 10.05 13.12
CA ALA A 431 -15.56 10.15 14.47
C ALA A 431 -15.78 11.54 15.10
N VAL A 432 -15.80 12.61 14.30
CA VAL A 432 -16.03 13.98 14.75
C VAL A 432 -17.51 14.16 15.09
N GLU A 433 -18.40 13.68 14.21
CA GLU A 433 -19.84 13.69 14.39
C GLU A 433 -20.26 12.92 15.64
N ASP A 434 -19.62 11.77 15.90
CA ASP A 434 -19.82 11.02 17.13
C ASP A 434 -19.45 11.83 18.38
N GLY A 435 -18.36 12.61 18.31
CA GLY A 435 -17.99 13.52 19.41
C GLY A 435 -19.04 14.58 19.67
N ASP A 436 -19.63 15.15 18.62
CA ASP A 436 -20.70 16.13 18.74
C ASP A 436 -21.99 15.51 19.30
N VAL A 437 -22.37 14.31 18.79
CA VAL A 437 -23.52 13.54 19.31
C VAL A 437 -23.34 13.19 20.80
N MET A 438 -22.13 12.80 21.20
CA MET A 438 -21.82 12.52 22.60
C MET A 438 -22.09 13.75 23.48
N GLY A 439 -21.63 14.92 23.05
CA GLY A 439 -21.89 16.17 23.75
C GLY A 439 -23.39 16.51 23.84
N MET A 440 -24.16 16.29 22.75
CA MET A 440 -25.61 16.48 22.75
C MET A 440 -26.31 15.50 23.69
N ALA A 441 -25.97 14.23 23.64
CA ALA A 441 -26.55 13.20 24.48
C ALA A 441 -26.29 13.43 25.98
N GLN A 442 -25.06 13.85 26.36
CA GLN A 442 -24.74 14.19 27.74
C GLN A 442 -25.52 15.41 28.27
N ARG A 443 -25.77 16.40 27.41
CA ARG A 443 -26.63 17.55 27.77
C ARG A 443 -28.09 17.15 27.95
N GLU A 444 -28.60 16.26 27.09
CA GLU A 444 -29.99 15.85 27.10
C GLU A 444 -30.34 14.85 28.24
N PHE A 445 -29.50 13.82 28.41
CA PHE A 445 -29.79 12.73 29.34
C PHE A 445 -29.14 12.91 30.73
N GLY A 446 -28.20 13.83 30.87
CA GLY A 446 -27.39 14.04 32.06
C GLY A 446 -26.18 13.09 32.12
N ARG A 447 -25.01 13.63 32.49
CA ARG A 447 -23.73 12.89 32.57
C ARG A 447 -23.77 11.72 33.55
N ASP A 448 -24.66 11.74 34.52
CA ASP A 448 -24.79 10.69 35.52
C ASP A 448 -25.52 9.48 34.96
N ARG A 449 -26.53 9.70 34.14
CA ARG A 449 -27.37 8.64 33.57
C ARG A 449 -26.86 8.06 32.27
N PHE A 450 -26.14 8.87 31.49
CA PHE A 450 -25.58 8.49 30.19
C PHE A 450 -24.07 8.59 30.20
N LYS A 451 -23.42 7.48 29.86
CA LYS A 451 -21.98 7.39 29.69
C LYS A 451 -21.65 7.08 28.22
N ALA A 452 -20.47 7.48 27.77
CA ALA A 452 -19.99 7.14 26.43
C ALA A 452 -18.50 6.79 26.44
N VAL A 453 -18.12 5.80 25.66
CA VAL A 453 -16.74 5.52 25.29
C VAL A 453 -16.53 6.16 23.91
N GLN A 454 -16.35 7.46 23.94
CA GLN A 454 -16.14 8.34 22.79
C GLN A 454 -15.52 9.65 23.26
N PHE A 455 -14.53 10.17 22.55
CA PHE A 455 -13.98 11.49 22.79
C PHE A 455 -14.89 12.60 22.24
N ASP A 456 -14.80 13.79 22.81
CA ASP A 456 -15.47 14.96 22.25
C ASP A 456 -14.85 15.35 20.88
N SER A 457 -15.59 16.15 20.10
CA SER A 457 -15.19 16.50 18.73
C SER A 457 -13.90 17.33 18.66
N GLU A 458 -13.59 18.15 19.67
CA GLU A 458 -12.34 18.92 19.73
C GLU A 458 -11.15 17.99 19.96
N THR A 459 -11.29 17.06 20.90
CA THR A 459 -10.28 16.02 21.16
C THR A 459 -10.05 15.15 19.91
N VAL A 460 -11.12 14.73 19.24
CA VAL A 460 -11.01 13.95 17.99
C VAL A 460 -10.26 14.74 16.93
N LYS A 461 -10.63 15.99 16.67
CA LYS A 461 -9.95 16.86 15.68
C LYS A 461 -8.48 17.04 16.01
N LYS A 462 -8.16 17.31 17.27
CA LYS A 462 -6.78 17.51 17.75
C LYS A 462 -5.92 16.27 17.57
N LEU A 463 -6.44 15.08 17.90
CA LEU A 463 -5.67 13.83 17.84
C LEU A 463 -5.62 13.24 16.42
N HIS A 464 -6.68 13.45 15.61
CA HIS A 464 -6.74 12.91 14.24
C HIS A 464 -5.98 13.77 13.22
N GLY A 465 -5.89 15.07 13.43
CA GLY A 465 -5.12 15.97 12.57
C GLY A 465 -3.62 15.67 12.68
N LYS A 466 -2.96 15.43 11.54
CA LYS A 466 -1.55 15.02 11.53
C LYS A 466 -0.62 16.07 12.15
N ASP A 467 -0.86 17.34 11.86
CA ASP A 467 -0.12 18.49 12.40
C ASP A 467 -0.46 18.73 13.88
N THR A 468 -1.75 18.80 14.19
CA THR A 468 -2.23 19.08 15.56
C THR A 468 -1.88 17.95 16.52
N PHE A 469 -1.86 16.69 16.06
CA PHE A 469 -1.41 15.56 16.83
C PHE A 469 0.08 15.66 17.17
N ILE A 470 0.94 15.85 16.18
CA ILE A 470 2.39 15.96 16.41
C ILE A 470 2.71 17.16 17.30
N GLU A 471 2.04 18.30 17.11
CA GLU A 471 2.19 19.47 17.97
C GLU A 471 1.76 19.17 19.41
N HIS A 472 0.66 18.42 19.59
CA HIS A 472 0.21 17.99 20.91
C HIS A 472 1.24 17.09 21.60
N ILE A 473 1.81 16.11 20.88
CA ILE A 473 2.83 15.20 21.41
C ILE A 473 4.12 15.94 21.77
N LYS A 474 4.53 16.92 20.96
CA LYS A 474 5.68 17.80 21.28
C LYS A 474 5.48 18.56 22.59
N ARG A 475 4.27 19.09 22.84
CA ARG A 475 3.95 19.78 24.12
C ARG A 475 4.01 18.85 25.34
N LEU A 476 3.86 17.54 25.15
CA LEU A 476 4.00 16.53 26.19
C LEU A 476 5.46 16.09 26.39
N GLU A 477 6.40 16.68 25.66
CA GLU A 477 7.82 16.31 25.66
C GLU A 477 8.05 14.82 25.34
N LEU A 478 7.17 14.24 24.50
CA LEU A 478 7.29 12.88 24.01
C LEU A 478 8.04 12.86 22.67
N PRO A 479 8.78 11.77 22.36
CA PRO A 479 9.48 11.64 21.09
C PRO A 479 8.53 11.82 19.90
N THR A 480 8.94 12.64 18.95
CA THR A 480 8.21 12.85 17.68
C THR A 480 9.20 12.95 16.53
N PRO A 481 8.81 12.61 15.32
CA PRO A 481 9.56 12.97 14.12
C PRO A 481 9.69 14.49 14.05
N ASP A 482 10.83 14.98 13.57
CA ASP A 482 10.99 16.41 13.31
C ASP A 482 9.98 16.85 12.24
N SER A 483 9.26 17.92 12.49
CA SER A 483 8.16 18.30 11.60
C SER A 483 7.80 19.77 11.70
N GLN A 484 7.33 20.32 10.56
CA GLN A 484 6.82 21.67 10.46
C GLN A 484 5.60 21.73 9.54
N ARG A 485 4.58 22.47 9.98
CA ARG A 485 3.48 22.88 9.13
C ARG A 485 3.97 23.99 8.20
N CYS A 486 3.77 23.82 6.89
CA CYS A 486 4.17 24.76 5.87
C CYS A 486 2.92 25.29 5.13
N THR A 487 2.83 26.60 5.04
CA THR A 487 1.78 27.33 4.31
C THR A 487 2.35 28.05 3.08
N SER A 488 3.66 27.95 2.88
CA SER A 488 4.37 28.49 1.71
C SER A 488 5.56 27.60 1.33
N VAL A 489 5.98 27.69 0.09
CA VAL A 489 7.18 27.02 -0.42
C VAL A 489 8.42 27.48 0.32
N ALA A 490 8.53 28.79 0.63
CA ALA A 490 9.69 29.36 1.32
C ALA A 490 9.87 28.79 2.74
N GLU A 491 8.78 28.58 3.48
CA GLU A 491 8.83 27.90 4.80
C GLU A 491 9.35 26.47 4.68
N ALA A 492 8.86 25.72 3.67
CA ALA A 492 9.30 24.36 3.45
C ALA A 492 10.79 24.29 3.08
N GLU A 493 11.28 25.18 2.22
CA GLU A 493 12.70 25.27 1.84
C GLU A 493 13.59 25.61 3.05
N THR A 494 13.17 26.55 3.87
CA THR A 494 13.92 26.94 5.06
C THR A 494 14.07 25.76 6.02
N PHE A 495 13.01 25.00 6.25
CA PHE A 495 13.03 23.82 7.11
C PHE A 495 13.89 22.69 6.54
N LEU A 496 13.79 22.42 5.23
CA LEU A 496 14.59 21.41 4.55
C LEU A 496 16.09 21.73 4.60
N ASN A 497 16.47 22.99 4.44
CA ASN A 497 17.88 23.40 4.50
C ASN A 497 18.48 23.14 5.88
N ARG A 498 17.74 23.42 6.96
CA ARG A 498 18.14 23.08 8.32
C ARG A 498 18.31 21.57 8.51
N GLY A 499 17.32 20.78 8.08
CA GLY A 499 17.37 19.32 8.21
C GLY A 499 18.49 18.67 7.37
N LYS A 500 18.85 19.27 6.24
CA LYS A 500 19.97 18.81 5.42
C LYS A 500 21.32 18.88 6.14
N GLU A 501 21.53 19.92 6.94
CA GLU A 501 22.74 20.05 7.78
C GLU A 501 22.83 18.92 8.83
N GLU A 502 21.68 18.37 9.24
CA GLU A 502 21.57 17.25 10.18
C GLU A 502 21.52 15.88 9.48
N GLY A 503 21.59 15.82 8.15
CA GLY A 503 21.53 14.60 7.36
C GLY A 503 20.14 13.92 7.32
N LYS A 504 19.08 14.66 7.65
CA LYS A 504 17.70 14.16 7.71
C LYS A 504 17.00 14.23 6.35
N MET A 505 16.15 13.26 6.11
CA MET A 505 15.21 13.24 4.97
C MET A 505 13.78 13.48 5.46
N PHE A 506 12.94 14.06 4.62
CA PHE A 506 11.59 14.46 4.98
C PHE A 506 10.58 14.02 3.92
N ILE A 507 9.32 13.92 4.31
CA ILE A 507 8.17 13.70 3.43
C ILE A 507 7.13 14.80 3.62
N MET A 508 6.47 15.19 2.52
CA MET A 508 5.39 16.19 2.51
C MET A 508 4.05 15.47 2.63
N LYS A 509 3.27 15.78 3.66
CA LYS A 509 1.92 15.21 3.88
C LYS A 509 0.88 16.32 3.79
N PRO A 510 -0.17 16.24 2.93
CA PRO A 510 -1.25 17.22 2.95
C PRO A 510 -2.01 17.14 4.29
N ILE A 511 -2.39 18.28 4.81
CA ILE A 511 -3.24 18.39 5.99
C ILE A 511 -4.69 18.41 5.49
N GLY A 512 -5.48 17.43 5.95
CA GLY A 512 -6.86 17.21 5.50
C GLY A 512 -7.05 15.96 4.65
N VAL A 513 -8.32 15.64 4.32
CA VAL A 513 -8.69 14.45 3.55
C VAL A 513 -8.59 14.76 2.06
N ASN A 514 -7.43 14.57 1.47
CA ASN A 514 -7.24 14.67 0.03
C ASN A 514 -6.60 13.37 -0.50
N ASP A 515 -7.45 12.42 -0.88
CA ASP A 515 -7.00 11.11 -1.39
C ASP A 515 -6.20 11.23 -2.70
N LYS A 516 -6.43 12.29 -3.50
CA LYS A 516 -5.64 12.56 -4.72
C LYS A 516 -4.22 13.03 -4.43
N ALA A 517 -4.01 13.70 -3.30
CA ALA A 517 -2.69 14.15 -2.87
C ALA A 517 -1.86 13.03 -2.22
N ARG A 518 -2.48 11.95 -1.74
CA ARG A 518 -1.79 10.82 -1.10
C ARG A 518 -0.75 10.15 -1.99
N GLY A 519 -0.97 10.06 -3.31
CA GLY A 519 -0.01 9.52 -4.25
C GLY A 519 1.31 10.31 -4.36
N LYS A 520 1.31 11.59 -3.95
CA LYS A 520 2.49 12.47 -3.98
C LYS A 520 3.24 12.53 -2.63
N MET A 521 2.70 11.88 -1.59
CA MET A 521 3.20 11.99 -0.21
C MET A 521 4.50 11.27 0.06
N MET A 522 4.92 10.34 -0.80
CA MET A 522 6.08 9.47 -0.56
C MET A 522 7.37 10.00 -1.17
N THR A 523 7.38 11.25 -1.66
CA THR A 523 8.59 11.87 -2.18
C THR A 523 9.50 12.29 -1.03
N LEU A 524 10.72 11.74 -1.01
CA LEU A 524 11.75 12.10 -0.04
C LEU A 524 12.37 13.46 -0.38
N LEU A 525 12.48 14.33 0.61
CA LEU A 525 13.02 15.69 0.50
C LEU A 525 14.19 15.88 1.49
N PRO A 526 15.22 16.66 1.14
CA PRO A 526 15.40 17.35 -0.15
C PRO A 526 15.68 16.36 -1.28
N LEU A 527 15.31 16.73 -2.51
CA LEU A 527 15.59 15.90 -3.68
C LEU A 527 17.11 15.84 -3.96
N HIS A 528 17.58 14.71 -4.45
CA HIS A 528 18.99 14.49 -4.81
C HIS A 528 19.48 15.47 -5.89
N GLY A 529 18.60 16.05 -6.71
CA GLY A 529 18.89 17.11 -7.67
C GLY A 529 19.26 18.47 -7.07
N GLY A 530 19.40 18.55 -5.76
CA GLY A 530 19.81 19.76 -5.05
C GLY A 530 18.69 20.79 -4.81
N PRO A 531 19.03 22.00 -4.32
CA PRO A 531 18.04 23.00 -3.94
C PRO A 531 17.07 23.37 -5.05
N THR A 532 17.58 23.56 -6.28
CA THR A 532 16.76 23.96 -7.43
C THR A 532 15.70 22.89 -7.78
N ALA A 533 16.07 21.61 -7.77
CA ALA A 533 15.13 20.52 -8.02
C ALA A 533 14.08 20.42 -6.91
N THR A 534 14.49 20.60 -5.65
CA THR A 534 13.59 20.63 -4.50
C THR A 534 12.60 21.79 -4.58
N SER A 535 13.07 23.01 -4.90
CA SER A 535 12.21 24.19 -5.12
C SER A 535 11.22 23.97 -6.25
N SER A 536 11.68 23.43 -7.38
CA SER A 536 10.81 23.12 -8.52
C SER A 536 9.72 22.11 -8.14
N TYR A 537 10.05 21.07 -7.37
CA TYR A 537 9.07 20.11 -6.89
C TYR A 537 8.07 20.75 -5.94
N LEU A 538 8.53 21.52 -4.94
CA LEU A 538 7.67 22.21 -3.99
C LEU A 538 6.71 23.18 -4.69
N ALA A 539 7.16 23.86 -5.74
CA ALA A 539 6.32 24.73 -6.57
C ALA A 539 5.21 23.98 -7.33
N THR A 540 5.33 22.65 -7.52
CA THR A 540 4.26 21.84 -8.11
C THR A 540 3.16 21.46 -7.11
N LEU A 541 3.43 21.64 -5.82
CA LEU A 541 2.46 21.44 -4.75
C LEU A 541 1.74 22.76 -4.50
N ASP A 542 0.42 22.70 -4.41
CA ASP A 542 -0.40 23.88 -4.08
C ASP A 542 -0.31 24.17 -2.57
N ILE A 543 0.87 24.63 -2.13
CA ILE A 543 1.15 24.94 -0.72
C ILE A 543 0.66 26.36 -0.46
N SER A 544 -0.40 26.49 0.36
CA SER A 544 -0.99 27.77 0.72
C SER A 544 -1.61 27.72 2.12
N GLU A 545 -2.12 28.83 2.63
CA GLU A 545 -2.88 28.86 3.88
C GLU A 545 -4.15 27.99 3.79
N SER A 546 -4.78 27.92 2.61
CA SER A 546 -5.96 27.09 2.39
C SER A 546 -5.65 25.62 2.15
N THR A 547 -4.45 25.31 1.69
CA THR A 547 -3.94 23.95 1.43
C THR A 547 -2.59 23.73 2.11
N PRO A 548 -2.55 23.73 3.47
CA PRO A 548 -1.31 23.55 4.20
C PRO A 548 -0.79 22.12 4.12
N PHE A 549 0.52 21.95 4.20
CA PHE A 549 1.21 20.67 4.25
C PHE A 549 1.98 20.51 5.55
N LEU A 550 2.10 19.27 6.01
CA LEU A 550 3.04 18.90 7.08
C LEU A 550 4.29 18.32 6.42
N LEU A 551 5.41 18.99 6.59
CA LEU A 551 6.74 18.47 6.29
C LEU A 551 7.22 17.70 7.52
N GLN A 552 7.48 16.39 7.38
CA GLN A 552 7.80 15.50 8.48
C GLN A 552 9.02 14.65 8.16
N GLU A 553 9.92 14.49 9.13
CA GLU A 553 11.08 13.62 9.04
C GLU A 553 10.68 12.20 8.61
N HIS A 554 11.38 11.67 7.62
CA HIS A 554 11.20 10.31 7.16
C HIS A 554 11.95 9.35 8.07
N ILE A 555 11.20 8.63 8.87
CA ILE A 555 11.73 7.61 9.76
C ILE A 555 11.68 6.26 9.05
N THR A 556 12.84 5.61 8.93
CA THR A 556 12.92 4.22 8.48
C THR A 556 12.83 3.29 9.68
N GLY A 557 11.92 2.31 9.64
CA GLY A 557 11.72 1.40 10.75
C GLY A 557 10.52 0.47 10.54
N GLU A 558 10.37 -0.49 11.44
CA GLU A 558 9.20 -1.38 11.46
C GLU A 558 7.97 -0.63 11.98
N GLU A 559 6.81 -0.90 11.38
CA GLU A 559 5.56 -0.26 11.75
C GLU A 559 4.78 -1.10 12.76
N TYR A 560 4.30 -0.44 13.82
CA TYR A 560 3.49 -1.05 14.87
C TYR A 560 2.24 -0.22 15.13
N CYS A 561 1.16 -0.91 15.49
CA CYS A 561 -0.08 -0.26 15.89
C CYS A 561 -0.51 -0.68 17.30
N THR A 562 -1.28 0.17 17.97
CA THR A 562 -1.82 -0.11 19.30
C THR A 562 -3.34 -0.03 19.30
N HIS A 563 -3.97 -0.67 20.29
CA HIS A 563 -5.34 -0.40 20.66
C HIS A 563 -5.44 -0.26 22.17
N SER A 564 -6.11 0.80 22.63
CA SER A 564 -6.31 1.09 24.04
C SER A 564 -7.76 1.49 24.31
N LEU A 565 -8.27 1.10 25.45
CA LEU A 565 -9.44 1.67 26.06
C LEU A 565 -9.00 2.61 27.18
N VAL A 566 -9.39 3.87 27.07
CA VAL A 566 -9.12 4.89 28.09
C VAL A 566 -10.44 5.29 28.74
N VAL A 567 -10.48 5.32 30.07
CA VAL A 567 -11.61 5.79 30.86
C VAL A 567 -11.10 6.81 31.87
N ARG A 568 -11.60 8.04 31.77
CA ARG A 568 -11.22 9.15 32.65
C ARG A 568 -9.70 9.34 32.75
N GLY A 569 -9.04 9.41 31.62
CA GLY A 569 -7.60 9.60 31.53
C GLY A 569 -6.76 8.38 31.95
N GLN A 570 -7.38 7.27 32.31
CA GLN A 570 -6.68 6.03 32.70
C GLN A 570 -6.79 4.97 31.62
N VAL A 571 -5.68 4.38 31.23
CA VAL A 571 -5.65 3.23 30.33
C VAL A 571 -6.18 2.01 31.06
N LYS A 572 -7.30 1.48 30.62
CA LYS A 572 -7.97 0.30 31.20
C LYS A 572 -7.73 -0.99 30.43
N ALA A 573 -7.40 -0.88 29.14
CA ALA A 573 -6.99 -2.03 28.34
C ALA A 573 -5.94 -1.58 27.30
N PHE A 574 -5.00 -2.47 26.97
CA PHE A 574 -3.93 -2.18 26.05
C PHE A 574 -3.48 -3.43 25.28
N VAL A 575 -3.21 -3.27 24.00
CA VAL A 575 -2.49 -4.23 23.17
C VAL A 575 -1.67 -3.48 22.11
N ALA A 576 -0.46 -3.96 21.86
CA ALA A 576 0.38 -3.55 20.75
C ALA A 576 0.60 -4.72 19.79
N CYS A 577 0.69 -4.46 18.51
CA CYS A 577 0.93 -5.46 17.46
C CYS A 577 1.72 -4.87 16.29
N PRO A 578 2.51 -5.69 15.55
CA PRO A 578 3.06 -5.25 14.28
C PRO A 578 1.95 -4.81 13.33
N SER A 579 2.17 -3.73 12.62
CA SER A 579 1.28 -3.31 11.54
C SER A 579 1.49 -4.25 10.35
N SER A 580 0.43 -4.78 9.81
CA SER A 580 0.49 -5.67 8.66
C SER A 580 -0.19 -5.05 7.46
N ASP A 581 0.27 -5.40 6.28
CA ASP A 581 -0.37 -5.00 5.03
C ASP A 581 -1.87 -5.29 5.07
N MET A 582 -2.67 -4.29 4.71
CA MET A 582 -4.14 -4.36 4.67
C MET A 582 -4.82 -4.59 6.03
N LEU A 583 -4.08 -4.65 7.16
CA LEU A 583 -4.64 -4.88 8.49
C LEU A 583 -5.51 -6.16 8.56
N MET A 584 -5.03 -7.26 7.95
CA MET A 584 -5.75 -8.55 7.89
C MET A 584 -5.13 -9.64 8.76
N HIS A 585 -4.04 -9.33 9.46
CA HIS A 585 -3.38 -10.24 10.39
C HIS A 585 -3.00 -9.49 11.66
N TYR A 586 -3.42 -10.00 12.81
CA TYR A 586 -3.11 -9.41 14.11
C TYR A 586 -2.45 -10.41 15.03
N ARG A 587 -1.30 -10.01 15.56
CA ARG A 587 -0.52 -10.78 16.54
C ARG A 587 -0.09 -9.86 17.66
N ALA A 588 -0.57 -10.12 18.89
CA ALA A 588 -0.19 -9.32 20.04
C ALA A 588 1.31 -9.47 20.35
N LEU A 589 2.00 -8.35 20.59
CA LEU A 589 3.31 -8.38 21.19
C LEU A 589 3.23 -8.98 22.61
N PRO A 590 4.31 -9.63 23.09
CA PRO A 590 4.41 -9.98 24.51
C PRO A 590 4.27 -8.71 25.36
N PRO A 591 3.40 -8.69 26.39
CA PRO A 591 3.16 -7.49 27.20
C PRO A 591 4.37 -7.10 28.03
N ASP A 592 5.23 -8.06 28.32
CA ASP A 592 6.51 -7.93 29.02
C ASP A 592 7.66 -7.52 28.11
N SER A 593 7.42 -7.41 26.79
CA SER A 593 8.46 -6.94 25.88
C SER A 593 8.75 -5.44 26.10
N PRO A 594 10.05 -5.03 26.04
CA PRO A 594 10.43 -3.61 26.20
C PRO A 594 9.66 -2.70 25.25
N LEU A 595 9.40 -3.15 24.03
CA LEU A 595 8.68 -2.39 23.02
C LEU A 595 7.21 -2.17 23.39
N SER A 596 6.51 -3.22 23.84
CA SER A 596 5.11 -3.11 24.31
C SER A 596 5.01 -2.17 25.52
N ALA A 597 5.97 -2.28 26.47
CA ALA A 597 6.02 -1.43 27.66
C ALA A 597 6.21 0.05 27.31
N LYS A 598 7.11 0.38 26.36
CA LYS A 598 7.33 1.75 25.89
C LYS A 598 6.09 2.34 25.21
N MET A 599 5.40 1.55 24.37
CA MET A 599 4.15 1.99 23.73
C MET A 599 3.03 2.21 24.74
N LEU A 600 2.95 1.35 25.76
CA LEU A 600 1.98 1.53 26.84
C LEU A 600 2.28 2.80 27.64
N GLU A 601 3.53 3.04 27.99
CA GLU A 601 3.94 4.24 28.74
C GLU A 601 3.63 5.51 27.95
N PHE A 602 3.94 5.53 26.66
CA PHE A 602 3.53 6.63 25.77
C PHE A 602 2.01 6.86 25.81
N THR A 603 1.23 5.78 25.73
CA THR A 603 -0.23 5.84 25.74
C THR A 603 -0.77 6.37 27.07
N LYS A 604 -0.18 5.95 28.21
CA LYS A 604 -0.54 6.43 29.54
C LYS A 604 -0.33 7.94 29.65
N ARG A 605 0.82 8.45 29.27
CA ARG A 605 1.15 9.89 29.34
C ARG A 605 0.16 10.74 28.53
N VAL A 606 -0.22 10.28 27.33
CA VAL A 606 -1.23 10.97 26.52
C VAL A 606 -2.62 10.91 27.19
N ALA A 607 -2.98 9.76 27.75
CA ALA A 607 -4.28 9.58 28.39
C ALA A 607 -4.42 10.43 29.68
N GLU A 608 -3.41 10.43 30.54
CA GLU A 608 -3.37 11.18 31.81
C GLU A 608 -3.50 12.68 31.57
N GLN A 609 -2.84 13.22 30.54
CA GLN A 609 -2.96 14.62 30.16
C GLN A 609 -4.38 15.00 29.73
N GLY A 610 -5.16 14.07 29.21
CA GLY A 610 -6.55 14.29 28.83
C GLY A 610 -7.50 14.46 30.02
N GLY A 611 -7.11 14.02 31.22
CA GLY A 611 -7.82 14.18 32.46
C GLY A 611 -9.14 13.39 32.52
N GLU A 612 -10.02 13.75 33.47
CA GLU A 612 -11.25 12.98 33.78
C GLU A 612 -12.29 12.93 32.64
N ASN A 613 -12.28 13.90 31.73
CA ASN A 613 -13.19 13.88 30.58
C ASN A 613 -12.67 13.04 29.41
N PHE A 614 -11.43 12.54 29.51
CA PHE A 614 -10.77 11.81 28.43
C PHE A 614 -11.19 10.32 28.47
N THR A 615 -12.30 10.00 27.82
CA THR A 615 -12.85 8.63 27.74
C THR A 615 -13.13 8.26 26.29
N GLY A 616 -12.51 7.18 25.81
CA GLY A 616 -12.66 6.72 24.44
C GLY A 616 -11.66 5.62 24.09
N HIS A 617 -11.67 5.22 22.84
CA HIS A 617 -10.65 4.33 22.27
C HIS A 617 -9.51 5.15 21.69
N LEU A 618 -8.27 4.74 21.98
CA LEU A 618 -7.07 5.40 21.55
C LEU A 618 -6.16 4.39 20.84
N SER A 619 -5.74 4.71 19.62
CA SER A 619 -4.83 3.89 18.84
C SER A 619 -3.75 4.77 18.24
N PHE A 620 -2.50 4.33 18.34
CA PHE A 620 -1.34 4.98 17.74
C PHE A 620 -0.69 4.05 16.73
N ASP A 621 -0.22 4.63 15.64
CA ASP A 621 0.67 3.99 14.70
C ASP A 621 2.08 4.54 14.90
N PHE A 622 3.05 3.63 15.10
CA PHE A 622 4.45 3.96 15.41
C PHE A 622 5.39 3.41 14.34
N LEU A 623 6.42 4.17 14.01
CA LEU A 623 7.64 3.66 13.41
C LEU A 623 8.68 3.44 14.51
N VAL A 624 9.37 2.31 14.45
CA VAL A 624 10.34 1.86 15.47
C VAL A 624 11.70 1.70 14.84
N GLN A 625 12.68 2.45 15.35
CA GLN A 625 14.10 2.30 14.99
C GLN A 625 14.87 1.59 16.11
N GLY A 626 15.71 0.63 15.73
CA GLY A 626 16.48 -0.15 16.67
C GLY A 626 15.67 -1.31 17.27
N GLN A 627 16.29 -2.07 18.17
CA GLN A 627 15.69 -3.25 18.80
C GLN A 627 15.86 -3.21 20.32
N GLY A 628 15.00 -3.97 21.02
CA GLY A 628 15.07 -4.15 22.47
C GLY A 628 14.90 -2.84 23.26
N GLU A 629 15.76 -2.63 24.25
CA GLU A 629 15.71 -1.45 25.11
C GLU A 629 16.16 -0.14 24.43
N GLU A 630 16.96 -0.23 23.37
CA GLU A 630 17.41 0.93 22.60
C GLU A 630 16.40 1.37 21.54
N ALA A 631 15.32 0.62 21.34
CA ALA A 631 14.29 0.97 20.38
C ALA A 631 13.70 2.36 20.64
N LYS A 632 13.73 3.21 19.62
CA LYS A 632 13.13 4.55 19.61
C LYS A 632 11.76 4.50 18.93
N LEU A 633 10.76 5.05 19.61
CA LEU A 633 9.39 5.13 19.11
C LEU A 633 9.15 6.49 18.48
N PHE A 634 8.60 6.48 17.26
CA PHE A 634 8.15 7.69 16.57
C PHE A 634 6.67 7.55 16.23
N PRO A 635 5.77 8.28 16.89
CA PRO A 635 4.35 8.27 16.57
C PRO A 635 4.13 8.93 15.21
N VAL A 636 3.43 8.24 14.32
CA VAL A 636 3.15 8.71 12.95
C VAL A 636 1.75 9.26 12.84
N GLU A 637 0.79 8.61 13.52
CA GLU A 637 -0.63 8.89 13.42
C GLU A 637 -1.33 8.49 14.72
N CYS A 638 -2.35 9.25 15.09
CA CYS A 638 -3.29 8.87 16.14
C CYS A 638 -4.67 8.61 15.53
N ASN A 639 -5.24 7.50 15.91
CA ASN A 639 -6.61 7.13 15.58
C ASN A 639 -7.46 7.13 16.86
N PRO A 640 -8.17 8.24 17.20
CA PRO A 640 -8.98 8.36 18.42
C PRO A 640 -10.31 7.60 18.27
N ARG A 641 -10.23 6.30 18.02
CA ARG A 641 -11.35 5.39 17.76
C ARG A 641 -10.95 3.94 17.99
N ALA A 642 -11.92 3.03 18.07
CA ALA A 642 -11.64 1.61 18.18
C ALA A 642 -10.81 1.11 17.00
N HIS A 643 -9.69 0.45 17.31
CA HIS A 643 -8.85 -0.23 16.33
C HIS A 643 -9.25 -1.69 16.16
N THR A 644 -8.99 -2.28 14.99
CA THR A 644 -9.35 -3.68 14.73
C THR A 644 -8.62 -4.66 15.66
N ALA A 645 -7.46 -4.30 16.20
CA ALA A 645 -6.72 -5.12 17.17
C ALA A 645 -7.50 -5.44 18.46
N VAL A 646 -8.65 -4.80 18.71
CA VAL A 646 -9.58 -5.18 19.80
C VAL A 646 -10.05 -6.64 19.70
N VAL A 647 -9.99 -7.26 18.52
CA VAL A 647 -10.31 -8.68 18.32
C VAL A 647 -9.41 -9.62 19.15
N LEU A 648 -8.22 -9.17 19.51
CA LEU A 648 -7.29 -9.94 20.33
C LEU A 648 -7.77 -10.14 21.76
N PHE A 649 -8.79 -9.38 22.20
CA PHE A 649 -9.43 -9.51 23.52
C PHE A 649 -10.65 -10.45 23.54
N GLN A 650 -10.98 -11.15 22.46
CA GLN A 650 -12.18 -11.99 22.37
C GLN A 650 -12.30 -13.05 23.49
N ASN A 651 -11.16 -13.49 24.05
CA ASN A 651 -11.13 -14.45 25.16
C ASN A 651 -10.71 -13.83 26.49
N THR A 652 -10.91 -12.53 26.65
CA THR A 652 -10.50 -11.78 27.83
C THR A 652 -11.75 -11.21 28.50
N PRO A 653 -12.42 -11.97 29.40
CA PRO A 653 -13.64 -11.52 30.07
C PRO A 653 -13.48 -10.19 30.83
N GLU A 654 -12.29 -9.94 31.35
CA GLU A 654 -11.92 -8.73 32.10
C GLU A 654 -12.08 -7.46 31.23
N MET A 655 -11.99 -7.58 29.90
CA MET A 655 -12.23 -6.47 28.98
C MET A 655 -13.67 -5.94 29.07
N ALA A 656 -14.65 -6.79 29.39
CA ALA A 656 -16.03 -6.34 29.66
C ALA A 656 -16.08 -5.42 30.86
N ASN A 657 -15.39 -5.79 31.96
CA ASN A 657 -15.29 -4.94 33.16
C ASN A 657 -14.57 -3.63 32.86
N ALA A 658 -13.54 -3.64 32.00
CA ALA A 658 -12.86 -2.43 31.56
C ALA A 658 -13.85 -1.44 30.88
N TYR A 659 -14.76 -1.90 30.02
CA TYR A 659 -15.84 -1.06 29.47
C TYR A 659 -16.81 -0.57 30.54
N LEU A 660 -17.23 -1.46 31.48
CA LEU A 660 -18.17 -1.13 32.53
C LEU A 660 -17.59 -0.18 33.60
N SER A 661 -16.26 -0.02 33.68
CA SER A 661 -15.63 0.96 34.56
C SER A 661 -16.01 2.43 34.21
N SER A 662 -16.61 2.66 33.05
CA SER A 662 -17.26 3.94 32.74
C SER A 662 -18.42 4.29 33.70
N PHE A 663 -18.96 3.30 34.44
CA PHE A 663 -19.97 3.49 35.44
C PHE A 663 -19.43 3.62 36.89
N ASP A 664 -18.10 3.45 37.10
CA ASP A 664 -17.48 3.61 38.42
C ASP A 664 -17.68 5.07 38.88
N HIS A 665 -18.35 5.37 39.95
CA HIS A 665 -18.85 6.67 40.47
C HIS A 665 -20.31 7.00 40.15
N ASP A 666 -21.17 5.98 40.01
CA ASP A 666 -22.62 6.20 39.91
C ASP A 666 -23.20 6.71 41.26
N LEU A 667 -24.18 7.61 41.18
CA LEU A 667 -24.68 8.47 42.25
C LEU A 667 -25.37 7.79 43.46
N ASP A 668 -25.55 6.48 43.43
CA ASP A 668 -26.26 5.76 44.52
C ASP A 668 -25.38 5.47 45.77
N GLY A 669 -24.22 6.12 45.92
CA GLY A 669 -23.35 6.03 47.09
C GLY A 669 -22.72 4.64 47.33
N ARG A 670 -22.96 3.70 46.44
CA ARG A 670 -22.31 2.38 46.41
C ARG A 670 -21.28 2.36 45.34
N ILE A 671 -20.03 2.68 45.69
CA ILE A 671 -18.87 2.59 44.76
C ILE A 671 -18.79 1.11 44.34
N ARG A 672 -19.26 0.82 43.12
CA ARG A 672 -18.98 -0.46 42.47
C ARG A 672 -17.79 -0.29 41.59
N GLN A 673 -16.66 -0.81 42.01
CA GLN A 673 -15.42 -0.77 41.26
C GLN A 673 -15.37 -1.99 40.34
N TYR A 674 -15.48 -1.79 39.02
CA TYR A 674 -15.36 -2.85 38.01
C TYR A 674 -13.90 -3.24 37.74
N THR A 675 -12.96 -2.29 37.94
CA THR A 675 -11.51 -2.53 37.77
C THR A 675 -10.76 -1.85 38.90
N SER A 676 -9.73 -2.49 39.45
CA SER A 676 -8.86 -1.84 40.43
C SER A 676 -8.11 -0.65 39.79
N PRO A 677 -7.82 0.40 40.60
CA PRO A 677 -6.96 1.48 40.13
C PRO A 677 -5.61 0.95 39.68
N GLY A 678 -5.18 1.29 38.44
CA GLY A 678 -3.90 0.86 37.90
C GLY A 678 -3.93 -0.48 37.16
N ASP A 679 -4.99 -1.31 37.26
CA ASP A 679 -5.10 -2.55 36.51
C ASP A 679 -5.35 -2.26 35.03
N ILE A 680 -4.48 -2.81 34.16
CA ILE A 680 -4.60 -2.73 32.72
C ILE A 680 -4.89 -4.11 32.17
N VAL A 681 -6.02 -4.25 31.49
CA VAL A 681 -6.41 -5.51 30.84
C VAL A 681 -5.54 -5.70 29.58
N ILE A 682 -4.92 -6.86 29.49
CA ILE A 682 -4.16 -7.32 28.32
C ILE A 682 -4.82 -8.58 27.77
N PRO A 683 -4.59 -8.95 26.47
CA PRO A 683 -5.14 -10.19 25.92
C PRO A 683 -4.77 -11.42 26.75
N ALA A 684 -5.80 -12.24 27.11
CA ALA A 684 -5.65 -13.43 27.94
C ALA A 684 -4.72 -14.48 27.31
N THR A 685 -4.09 -15.27 28.17
CA THR A 685 -3.26 -16.42 27.77
C THR A 685 -4.11 -17.71 27.73
N PRO A 686 -3.98 -18.59 26.69
CA PRO A 686 -3.13 -18.46 25.52
C PRO A 686 -3.60 -17.40 24.57
N ARG A 687 -2.63 -16.62 24.00
CA ARG A 687 -2.92 -15.59 23.02
C ARG A 687 -3.17 -16.23 21.66
N TYR A 688 -4.24 -15.79 21.01
CA TYR A 688 -4.57 -16.25 19.67
C TYR A 688 -4.31 -15.14 18.68
N ASN A 689 -3.59 -15.47 17.62
CA ASN A 689 -3.47 -14.60 16.47
C ASN A 689 -4.77 -14.58 15.68
N THR A 690 -5.09 -13.47 15.04
CA THR A 690 -6.35 -13.30 14.31
C THR A 690 -6.09 -13.03 12.84
N TYR A 691 -6.87 -13.65 11.96
CA TYR A 691 -6.85 -13.48 10.52
C TYR A 691 -8.27 -13.43 9.95
N TRP A 692 -8.42 -13.22 8.65
CA TRP A 692 -9.73 -13.28 7.96
C TRP A 692 -9.65 -14.29 6.82
N ILE A 693 -10.37 -15.39 6.96
CA ILE A 693 -10.30 -16.53 6.03
C ILE A 693 -10.62 -16.12 4.58
N GLY A 694 -11.56 -15.20 4.35
CA GLY A 694 -11.89 -14.76 2.99
C GLY A 694 -10.74 -14.00 2.31
N HIS A 695 -9.94 -13.26 3.08
CA HIS A 695 -8.74 -12.62 2.57
C HIS A 695 -7.67 -13.67 2.22
N ASP A 696 -7.35 -14.54 3.18
CA ASP A 696 -6.30 -15.54 3.01
C ASP A 696 -6.65 -16.58 1.94
N LEU A 697 -7.91 -16.97 1.83
CA LEU A 697 -8.39 -17.85 0.78
C LEU A 697 -8.08 -17.29 -0.62
N VAL A 698 -8.26 -15.98 -0.81
CA VAL A 698 -7.98 -15.34 -2.09
C VAL A 698 -6.47 -15.14 -2.27
N THR A 699 -5.78 -14.58 -1.29
CA THR A 699 -4.39 -14.11 -1.43
C THR A 699 -3.35 -15.20 -1.25
N LEU A 700 -3.58 -16.17 -0.35
CA LEU A 700 -2.63 -17.22 -0.01
C LEU A 700 -2.96 -18.58 -0.63
N PHE A 701 -4.22 -18.79 -1.08
CA PHE A 701 -4.62 -20.06 -1.69
C PHE A 701 -4.96 -19.88 -3.18
N ILE A 702 -6.00 -19.11 -3.53
CA ILE A 702 -6.52 -19.07 -4.91
C ILE A 702 -5.52 -18.41 -5.86
N ILE A 703 -5.07 -17.18 -5.56
CA ILE A 703 -4.16 -16.46 -6.46
C ILE A 703 -2.86 -17.25 -6.70
N PRO A 704 -2.14 -17.76 -5.66
CA PRO A 704 -0.92 -18.54 -5.89
C PRO A 704 -1.15 -19.82 -6.67
N VAL A 705 -2.25 -20.58 -6.39
CA VAL A 705 -2.56 -21.82 -7.09
C VAL A 705 -2.92 -21.54 -8.56
N VAL A 706 -3.73 -20.53 -8.81
CA VAL A 706 -4.11 -20.13 -10.15
C VAL A 706 -2.90 -19.65 -10.94
N ALA A 707 -2.05 -18.81 -10.34
CA ALA A 707 -0.81 -18.36 -10.97
C ALA A 707 0.12 -19.53 -11.30
N TRP A 708 0.23 -20.50 -10.39
CA TRP A 708 1.01 -21.73 -10.65
C TRP A 708 0.42 -22.58 -11.77
N LEU A 709 -0.90 -22.84 -11.77
CA LEU A 709 -1.58 -23.60 -12.82
C LEU A 709 -1.48 -22.94 -14.20
N TRP A 710 -1.39 -21.63 -14.26
CA TRP A 710 -1.18 -20.87 -15.50
C TRP A 710 0.30 -20.69 -15.86
N GLY A 711 1.23 -21.26 -15.05
CA GLY A 711 2.67 -21.19 -15.31
C GLY A 711 3.29 -19.81 -15.00
N GLU A 712 2.55 -18.94 -14.33
CA GLU A 712 3.01 -17.60 -13.92
C GLU A 712 3.60 -17.60 -12.49
N GLY A 713 3.38 -18.69 -11.72
CA GLY A 713 3.78 -18.82 -10.32
C GLY A 713 4.96 -19.78 -10.12
N ASN A 714 5.84 -19.45 -9.17
CA ASN A 714 6.87 -20.36 -8.69
C ASN A 714 6.24 -21.39 -7.73
N ILE A 715 6.49 -22.69 -7.96
CA ILE A 715 5.93 -23.78 -7.15
C ILE A 715 6.34 -23.66 -5.66
N GLU A 716 7.56 -23.23 -5.36
CA GLU A 716 8.02 -23.09 -3.98
C GLU A 716 7.31 -21.92 -3.27
N GLN A 717 7.11 -20.80 -3.96
CA GLN A 717 6.30 -19.68 -3.43
C GLN A 717 4.84 -20.11 -3.22
N THR A 718 4.29 -20.89 -4.14
CA THR A 718 2.93 -21.44 -4.00
C THR A 718 2.83 -22.37 -2.80
N LYS A 719 3.78 -23.30 -2.61
CA LYS A 719 3.85 -24.19 -1.45
C LYS A 719 3.96 -23.38 -0.14
N GLN A 720 4.80 -22.35 -0.11
CA GLN A 720 4.96 -21.47 1.06
C GLN A 720 3.65 -20.74 1.38
N SER A 721 2.98 -20.16 0.38
CA SER A 721 1.69 -19.49 0.56
C SER A 721 0.62 -20.46 1.07
N LEU A 722 0.53 -21.66 0.50
CA LEU A 722 -0.37 -22.71 0.96
C LEU A 722 -0.06 -23.17 2.38
N TRP A 723 1.22 -23.30 2.73
CA TRP A 723 1.63 -23.64 4.09
C TRP A 723 1.18 -22.56 5.08
N ILE A 724 1.36 -21.27 4.77
CA ILE A 724 0.90 -20.15 5.58
C ILE A 724 -0.63 -20.18 5.71
N PHE A 725 -1.36 -20.41 4.62
CA PHE A 725 -2.83 -20.53 4.65
C PHE A 725 -3.29 -21.64 5.60
N TRP A 726 -2.72 -22.86 5.48
CA TRP A 726 -3.06 -23.97 6.36
C TRP A 726 -2.65 -23.73 7.81
N HIS A 727 -1.51 -23.07 8.03
CA HIS A 727 -1.07 -22.68 9.36
C HIS A 727 -2.07 -21.70 10.00
N HIS A 728 -2.53 -20.70 9.27
CA HIS A 728 -3.56 -19.78 9.78
C HIS A 728 -4.87 -20.53 10.06
N LEU A 729 -5.33 -21.36 9.16
CA LEU A 729 -6.58 -22.12 9.32
C LEU A 729 -6.56 -23.02 10.56
N LEU A 730 -5.43 -23.63 10.90
CA LEU A 730 -5.31 -24.59 12.00
C LEU A 730 -4.97 -23.95 13.35
N TYR A 731 -4.21 -22.86 13.35
CA TYR A 731 -3.63 -22.30 14.60
C TYR A 731 -4.08 -20.88 14.91
N TRP A 732 -4.65 -20.15 13.94
CA TRP A 732 -5.14 -18.80 14.15
C TRP A 732 -6.66 -18.80 14.28
N ARG A 733 -7.23 -17.70 14.72
CA ARG A 733 -8.68 -17.52 14.80
C ARG A 733 -9.17 -16.57 13.74
N ASP A 734 -10.26 -16.92 13.08
CA ASP A 734 -10.93 -15.97 12.18
C ASP A 734 -11.54 -14.83 12.97
N GLY A 735 -11.39 -13.60 12.47
CA GLY A 735 -11.86 -12.39 13.15
C GLY A 735 -13.40 -12.27 13.26
N ILE A 736 -14.13 -13.02 12.43
CA ILE A 736 -15.61 -12.99 12.39
C ILE A 736 -16.24 -14.28 12.88
N TRP A 737 -15.63 -15.44 12.58
CA TRP A 737 -16.20 -16.73 12.98
C TRP A 737 -16.15 -16.95 14.48
N VAL A 738 -17.34 -17.14 15.07
CA VAL A 738 -17.49 -17.55 16.46
C VAL A 738 -18.58 -18.62 16.53
N SER A 739 -18.26 -19.80 17.08
CA SER A 739 -19.16 -20.97 17.05
C SER A 739 -20.52 -20.74 17.74
N TRP A 740 -20.59 -19.92 18.79
CA TRP A 740 -21.84 -19.59 19.46
C TRP A 740 -22.64 -18.47 18.79
N ASP A 741 -22.04 -17.73 17.83
CA ASP A 741 -22.67 -16.66 17.04
C ASP A 741 -22.16 -16.69 15.58
N PRO A 742 -22.46 -17.76 14.82
CA PRO A 742 -21.86 -18.00 13.49
C PRO A 742 -22.51 -17.18 12.38
N THR A 743 -23.73 -16.66 12.58
CA THR A 743 -24.54 -16.02 11.53
C THR A 743 -23.88 -14.79 10.92
N PRO A 744 -23.17 -13.89 11.64
CA PRO A 744 -22.45 -12.76 11.05
C PRO A 744 -21.40 -13.17 10.02
N PHE A 745 -20.72 -14.28 10.24
CA PHE A 745 -19.75 -14.83 9.28
C PHE A 745 -20.42 -15.23 7.98
N PHE A 746 -21.49 -16.00 8.05
CA PHE A 746 -22.27 -16.41 6.90
C PHE A 746 -22.79 -15.20 6.13
N VAL A 747 -23.38 -14.23 6.81
CA VAL A 747 -23.93 -13.02 6.18
C VAL A 747 -22.83 -12.19 5.53
N LEU A 748 -21.66 -12.03 6.17
CA LEU A 748 -20.55 -11.28 5.61
C LEU A 748 -20.11 -11.81 4.24
N TYR A 749 -19.89 -13.13 4.15
CA TYR A 749 -19.30 -13.73 2.95
C TYR A 749 -20.33 -14.15 1.89
N HIS A 750 -21.59 -14.40 2.27
CA HIS A 750 -22.61 -14.90 1.33
C HIS A 750 -23.76 -13.92 1.07
N VAL A 751 -23.84 -12.82 1.82
CA VAL A 751 -24.87 -11.79 1.60
C VAL A 751 -24.23 -10.44 1.38
N TYR A 752 -23.44 -9.95 2.33
CA TYR A 752 -22.91 -8.58 2.30
C TYR A 752 -21.98 -8.35 1.09
N TRP A 753 -20.89 -9.13 0.98
CA TRP A 753 -19.93 -8.95 -0.11
C TRP A 753 -20.52 -9.26 -1.48
N PRO A 754 -21.25 -10.37 -1.69
CA PRO A 754 -21.93 -10.59 -2.98
C PRO A 754 -22.88 -9.46 -3.36
N ALA A 755 -23.69 -8.94 -2.42
CA ALA A 755 -24.58 -7.82 -2.69
C ALA A 755 -23.79 -6.55 -3.09
N ARG A 756 -22.65 -6.27 -2.44
CA ARG A 756 -21.76 -5.15 -2.81
C ARG A 756 -21.15 -5.35 -4.20
N PHE A 757 -20.74 -6.56 -4.55
CA PHE A 757 -20.20 -6.86 -5.88
C PHE A 757 -21.26 -6.73 -6.97
N VAL A 758 -22.48 -7.21 -6.73
CA VAL A 758 -23.63 -7.02 -7.65
C VAL A 758 -23.94 -5.53 -7.80
N TYR A 759 -23.97 -4.78 -6.70
CA TYR A 759 -24.17 -3.32 -6.73
C TYR A 759 -23.12 -2.61 -7.60
N CYS A 760 -21.84 -2.96 -7.44
CA CYS A 760 -20.75 -2.43 -8.26
C CYS A 760 -20.93 -2.78 -9.75
N LEU A 761 -21.36 -4.02 -10.07
CA LEU A 761 -21.66 -4.40 -11.45
C LEU A 761 -22.82 -3.58 -12.05
N MET A 762 -23.88 -3.36 -11.27
CA MET A 762 -25.05 -2.61 -11.73
C MET A 762 -24.78 -1.12 -11.92
N LYS A 763 -23.92 -0.52 -11.09
CA LYS A 763 -23.61 0.91 -11.09
C LYS A 763 -22.33 1.25 -11.86
N GLY A 764 -21.56 0.25 -12.32
CA GLY A 764 -20.29 0.49 -12.98
C GLY A 764 -19.20 1.00 -12.05
N HIS A 765 -19.35 0.83 -10.71
CA HIS A 765 -18.36 1.28 -9.75
C HIS A 765 -17.11 0.40 -9.79
N ILE A 766 -15.95 1.02 -9.98
CA ILE A 766 -14.66 0.35 -9.99
C ILE A 766 -14.05 0.46 -8.60
N TRP A 767 -13.47 -0.63 -8.10
CA TRP A 767 -12.78 -0.64 -6.83
C TRP A 767 -11.41 -1.34 -6.94
N SER A 768 -10.44 -0.84 -6.19
CA SER A 768 -9.07 -1.35 -6.18
C SER A 768 -8.89 -2.50 -5.18
N ARG A 769 -9.38 -2.33 -3.96
CA ARG A 769 -9.22 -3.29 -2.85
C ARG A 769 -10.41 -3.24 -1.89
N ILE A 770 -10.57 -4.32 -1.13
CA ILE A 770 -11.54 -4.41 -0.04
C ILE A 770 -10.83 -4.71 1.28
N ASN A 771 -11.34 -4.13 2.36
CA ASN A 771 -10.90 -4.46 3.71
C ASN A 771 -12.05 -5.21 4.41
N VAL A 772 -11.89 -6.52 4.60
CA VAL A 772 -12.92 -7.40 5.17
C VAL A 772 -13.19 -7.06 6.63
N SER A 773 -12.17 -6.64 7.39
CA SER A 773 -12.29 -6.34 8.81
C SER A 773 -13.13 -5.08 9.09
N THR A 774 -13.10 -4.12 8.17
CA THR A 774 -13.82 -2.84 8.29
C THR A 774 -15.00 -2.72 7.34
N THR A 775 -15.29 -3.75 6.54
CA THR A 775 -16.31 -3.76 5.48
C THR A 775 -16.16 -2.61 4.46
N LYS A 776 -14.96 -2.03 4.36
CA LYS A 776 -14.66 -0.91 3.46
C LYS A 776 -14.25 -1.43 2.08
N MET A 777 -14.83 -0.84 1.05
CA MET A 777 -14.44 -0.98 -0.34
C MET A 777 -13.78 0.32 -0.78
N PHE A 778 -12.58 0.25 -1.34
CA PHE A 778 -11.85 1.41 -1.84
C PHE A 778 -12.18 1.58 -3.32
N GLU A 779 -13.05 2.54 -3.60
CA GLU A 779 -13.45 2.90 -4.96
C GLU A 779 -12.33 3.72 -5.61
N SER A 780 -12.05 3.44 -6.89
CA SER A 780 -11.00 4.07 -7.69
C SER A 780 -11.59 5.07 -8.69
#